data_f96e56c43a10e0cb896b450a15c17fda
#
_entry.id   f96e56c43a10e0cb896b450a15c17fda
#
_cell.length_a   1.000
_cell.length_b   1.000
_cell.length_c   1.000
_cell.angle_alpha   90.00
_cell.angle_beta   90.00
_cell.angle_gamma   90.00
#
_symmetry.space_group_name_H-M   'P 1'
#
loop_
_entity.id
_entity.type
_entity.pdbx_description
1 polymer ?
#
loop_
_entity_poly.entity_id
_entity_poly.type
_entity_poly.pdbx_seq_one_letter_code
_entity_poly.pdbx_strand_id
1 'polypeptide(L)'
;MNRHLTSLIALGLCSLVAAASQLTPEEALGRLDSAGGIVHKIAATGKPQLAYTASTGNVNQFYVFNNPNRQGFTIVAADDCVTPLLGFSEESTFDYDSMPDNMKAWLESYQSQIEWAIANGIDASSVKATAKRDNIAPLIQTRWDQGSPYNDLCPVYNESEHTRCATGCVATAMAQIMKFHEWPVKGKGSNSYRCYNYTYGIDFGTLSMNFGDTTFDWANMTDRYNSSSTQEQKDAVATLMYACGISVNMGYGPSSGAQSTEPAWAFVNNFDYDKGTTYYLRDYFSGSEWEEMMYNELAARRPIMYDGVTDNREGHEFVCDGYRDGYFHINWGWGGMSDGYFLLSALDPGVQGTGGATSGFNFQQGATIGIQRPVNGSKDGAMLAATRAFYTDKETYRRNETFQIRNREYVYLPAKGQINVRLGLKLTDSEGKERYIYSSDGAVTLTGMSTVVTAYPMYGGNFPQSGNYIATPAFYNTETEEWHDILIPINYSRGFNLVIEGDNLTFTPLVYAPELKISNVQVLTPLYNKVNFHITATATVDNQEFYGSVLVALFKKGSTGIANRSSKMQIDVEPGQPLEIDMISQFTRTATAGEYELVFIDENNNRLSDPVTVNFLGTLQGTTTLEVVKFSPESNSMPQNHIKLNGTIKCTSGQLAEPLSIYLFSPDSNYSVALWQTEPIWLSEGESTDFSVEGEYLDGPVGVLKTYTAVIAFNNEQLTPYARFRLKKATSGIEDVTEGLTAVTPNPADSYITVTAPSINTVDIYSITGLHVLSVNGNDTDSLGIDVSGFTSGNYIIMVKGNDEITTLRFIKK
;
A
#
# COMPACT_ATOMS: atom_id res chain seq x y z
N MET A 1 -69.78 -41.03 23.55
CA MET A 1 -70.18 -40.75 22.14
C MET A 1 -69.89 -39.32 21.87
N ASN A 2 -69.23 -39.08 20.80
CA ASN A 2 -68.78 -37.82 20.15
C ASN A 2 -67.44 -37.32 20.53
N ARG A 3 -66.53 -37.61 19.61
CA ARG A 3 -65.21 -37.04 19.40
C ARG A 3 -65.33 -35.61 18.86
N HIS A 4 -64.61 -34.67 19.38
CA HIS A 4 -64.20 -33.46 18.67
C HIS A 4 -62.70 -33.42 18.45
N LEU A 5 -62.36 -33.54 17.19
CA LEU A 5 -61.03 -33.41 16.65
C LEU A 5 -60.71 -31.90 16.56
N THR A 6 -59.76 -31.44 17.31
CA THR A 6 -59.24 -30.05 17.16
C THR A 6 -57.96 -30.12 16.35
N SER A 7 -58.02 -29.67 15.09
CA SER A 7 -56.88 -29.51 14.22
C SER A 7 -56.04 -28.30 14.69
N LEU A 8 -54.81 -28.56 15.14
CA LEU A 8 -53.78 -27.55 15.27
C LEU A 8 -53.22 -27.24 13.87
N ILE A 9 -53.53 -26.05 13.36
CA ILE A 9 -52.84 -25.48 12.22
C ILE A 9 -51.52 -24.89 12.77
N ALA A 10 -50.42 -25.60 12.57
CA ALA A 10 -49.07 -25.03 12.74
C ALA A 10 -48.81 -24.11 11.54
N LEU A 11 -48.88 -22.79 11.78
CA LEU A 11 -48.30 -21.81 10.87
C LEU A 11 -46.79 -21.93 10.98
N GLY A 12 -46.19 -22.62 10.03
CA GLY A 12 -44.74 -22.50 9.79
C GLY A 12 -44.48 -21.10 9.22
N LEU A 13 -43.84 -20.26 10.03
CA LEU A 13 -43.10 -19.12 9.48
C LEU A 13 -41.95 -19.72 8.68
N CYS A 14 -42.11 -19.86 7.37
CA CYS A 14 -40.96 -19.85 6.47
C CYS A 14 -40.42 -18.46 6.47
N SER A 15 -39.32 -18.23 7.17
CA SER A 15 -38.40 -17.16 6.87
C SER A 15 -37.93 -17.42 5.44
N LEU A 16 -38.44 -16.64 4.48
CA LEU A 16 -37.83 -16.50 3.17
C LEU A 16 -36.45 -15.85 3.41
N VAL A 17 -35.44 -16.67 3.61
CA VAL A 17 -34.06 -16.28 3.30
C VAL A 17 -34.09 -16.11 1.78
N ALA A 18 -33.83 -14.91 1.28
CA ALA A 18 -33.61 -14.71 -0.14
C ALA A 18 -32.39 -15.58 -0.48
N ALA A 19 -32.61 -16.71 -1.12
CA ALA A 19 -31.54 -17.57 -1.58
C ALA A 19 -30.85 -16.83 -2.75
N ALA A 20 -29.55 -16.72 -2.72
CA ALA A 20 -28.71 -16.36 -3.85
C ALA A 20 -29.22 -17.08 -5.12
N SER A 21 -29.35 -16.38 -6.23
CA SER A 21 -29.99 -16.91 -7.41
C SER A 21 -28.98 -17.27 -8.47
N GLN A 22 -28.96 -18.54 -8.83
CA GLN A 22 -28.19 -19.04 -9.97
C GLN A 22 -28.64 -18.37 -11.28
N LEU A 23 -27.69 -17.80 -11.99
CA LEU A 23 -27.91 -17.07 -13.25
C LEU A 23 -27.63 -17.97 -14.45
N THR A 24 -28.42 -17.83 -15.50
CA THR A 24 -28.05 -18.37 -16.82
C THR A 24 -26.91 -17.56 -17.44
N PRO A 25 -26.16 -18.09 -18.42
CA PRO A 25 -25.12 -17.34 -19.10
C PRO A 25 -25.60 -15.99 -19.67
N GLU A 26 -26.82 -15.92 -20.19
CA GLU A 26 -27.43 -14.70 -20.71
C GLU A 26 -27.77 -13.68 -19.62
N GLU A 27 -28.28 -14.13 -18.48
CA GLU A 27 -28.56 -13.28 -17.32
C GLU A 27 -27.28 -12.75 -16.70
N ALA A 28 -26.24 -13.59 -16.58
CA ALA A 28 -24.94 -13.21 -16.08
C ALA A 28 -24.30 -12.10 -16.94
N LEU A 29 -24.33 -12.23 -18.26
CA LEU A 29 -23.89 -11.18 -19.20
C LEU A 29 -24.72 -9.90 -19.08
N GLY A 30 -26.03 -10.03 -18.89
CA GLY A 30 -26.93 -8.87 -18.72
C GLY A 30 -26.64 -8.03 -17.49
N ARG A 31 -26.08 -8.62 -16.44
CA ARG A 31 -25.62 -7.87 -15.23
C ARG A 31 -24.43 -6.95 -15.50
N LEU A 32 -23.60 -7.26 -16.48
CA LEU A 32 -22.49 -6.40 -16.85
C LEU A 32 -22.95 -5.05 -17.43
N ASP A 33 -24.08 -4.98 -18.10
CA ASP A 33 -24.63 -3.75 -18.69
C ASP A 33 -25.00 -2.71 -17.60
N SER A 34 -25.29 -3.16 -16.40
CA SER A 34 -25.59 -2.30 -15.25
C SER A 34 -24.33 -1.86 -14.47
N ALA A 35 -23.18 -2.51 -14.67
CA ALA A 35 -21.93 -2.25 -13.94
C ALA A 35 -21.02 -1.18 -14.56
N GLY A 36 -21.43 -0.53 -15.66
CA GLY A 36 -20.82 0.71 -16.19
C GLY A 36 -19.49 0.55 -16.95
N GLY A 37 -19.49 0.93 -18.22
CA GLY A 37 -18.34 1.44 -18.99
C GLY A 37 -17.43 0.44 -19.72
N ILE A 38 -17.09 -0.72 -19.20
CA ILE A 38 -16.20 -1.70 -19.86
C ILE A 38 -16.95 -2.52 -20.91
N VAL A 39 -18.23 -2.79 -20.67
CA VAL A 39 -19.09 -3.64 -21.52
C VAL A 39 -19.41 -3.00 -22.88
N HIS A 40 -19.46 -1.66 -22.97
CA HIS A 40 -19.68 -0.99 -24.26
C HIS A 40 -18.58 -1.24 -25.29
N LYS A 41 -17.37 -1.54 -24.90
CA LYS A 41 -16.29 -1.93 -25.83
C LYS A 41 -16.43 -3.38 -26.30
N ILE A 42 -16.90 -4.27 -25.43
CA ILE A 42 -17.04 -5.70 -25.71
C ILE A 42 -18.29 -5.98 -26.57
N ALA A 43 -19.42 -5.33 -26.25
CA ALA A 43 -20.69 -5.51 -26.97
C ALA A 43 -20.73 -4.87 -28.37
N ALA A 44 -19.85 -3.92 -28.67
CA ALA A 44 -19.82 -3.22 -29.96
C ALA A 44 -19.36 -4.08 -31.15
N THR A 45 -18.80 -5.29 -30.90
CA THR A 45 -18.15 -6.12 -31.92
C THR A 45 -18.90 -7.43 -32.23
N GLY A 46 -20.02 -7.74 -31.57
CA GLY A 46 -20.81 -8.94 -31.78
C GLY A 46 -21.20 -9.68 -30.47
N LYS A 47 -22.01 -10.75 -30.56
CA LYS A 47 -22.45 -11.50 -29.39
C LYS A 47 -21.30 -12.36 -28.82
N PRO A 48 -20.90 -12.18 -27.53
CA PRO A 48 -19.89 -13.01 -26.89
C PRO A 48 -20.25 -14.51 -26.93
N GLN A 49 -19.23 -15.37 -27.05
CA GLN A 49 -19.41 -16.82 -27.13
C GLN A 49 -18.98 -17.46 -25.81
N LEU A 50 -19.87 -18.25 -25.19
CA LEU A 50 -19.55 -19.02 -23.99
C LEU A 50 -18.41 -20.01 -24.34
N ALA A 51 -17.28 -19.86 -23.63
CA ALA A 51 -16.08 -20.67 -23.81
C ALA A 51 -15.89 -21.69 -22.67
N TYR A 52 -16.32 -21.33 -21.43
CA TYR A 52 -16.13 -22.20 -20.28
C TYR A 52 -17.20 -21.92 -19.21
N THR A 53 -17.53 -22.96 -18.45
CA THR A 53 -18.39 -22.89 -17.26
C THR A 53 -17.69 -23.59 -16.11
N ALA A 54 -17.39 -22.86 -15.05
CA ALA A 54 -16.94 -23.45 -13.80
C ALA A 54 -18.14 -23.89 -12.98
N SER A 55 -18.18 -25.17 -12.59
CA SER A 55 -19.29 -25.71 -11.81
C SER A 55 -18.85 -26.80 -10.85
N THR A 56 -19.51 -26.85 -9.68
CA THR A 56 -19.36 -27.94 -8.72
C THR A 56 -20.72 -28.60 -8.54
N GLY A 57 -20.80 -29.86 -8.92
CA GLY A 57 -22.07 -30.58 -8.98
C GLY A 57 -23.05 -29.94 -9.98
N ASN A 58 -24.17 -29.40 -9.48
CA ASN A 58 -25.19 -28.73 -10.28
C ASN A 58 -25.18 -27.20 -10.10
N VAL A 59 -24.19 -26.65 -9.42
CA VAL A 59 -24.08 -25.20 -9.13
C VAL A 59 -22.98 -24.63 -10.00
N ASN A 60 -23.31 -23.61 -10.80
CA ASN A 60 -22.33 -22.88 -11.59
C ASN A 60 -21.76 -21.72 -10.76
N GLN A 61 -20.45 -21.54 -10.77
CA GLN A 61 -19.76 -20.47 -10.07
C GLN A 61 -19.48 -19.29 -10.98
N PHE A 62 -18.98 -19.54 -12.19
CA PHE A 62 -18.75 -18.47 -13.17
C PHE A 62 -18.81 -18.99 -14.63
N TYR A 63 -18.96 -18.06 -15.53
CA TYR A 63 -18.90 -18.25 -16.98
C TYR A 63 -17.73 -17.47 -17.57
N VAL A 64 -17.11 -18.03 -18.63
CA VAL A 64 -16.13 -17.31 -19.42
C VAL A 64 -16.62 -17.17 -20.86
N PHE A 65 -16.60 -15.96 -21.36
CA PHE A 65 -17.04 -15.64 -22.71
C PHE A 65 -15.87 -15.12 -23.54
N ASN A 66 -15.62 -15.71 -24.68
CA ASN A 66 -14.71 -15.19 -25.68
C ASN A 66 -15.41 -14.13 -26.57
N ASN A 67 -14.64 -13.13 -26.96
CA ASN A 67 -15.12 -12.11 -27.90
C ASN A 67 -15.27 -12.67 -29.32
N PRO A 68 -16.26 -12.18 -30.12
CA PRO A 68 -16.58 -12.74 -31.43
C PRO A 68 -15.42 -12.71 -32.44
N ASN A 69 -14.49 -11.80 -32.28
CA ASN A 69 -13.32 -11.61 -33.17
C ASN A 69 -12.08 -12.37 -32.69
N ARG A 70 -12.21 -13.28 -31.71
CA ARG A 70 -11.12 -14.03 -31.06
C ARG A 70 -10.08 -13.16 -30.33
N GLN A 71 -10.40 -11.91 -30.04
CA GLN A 71 -9.59 -11.04 -29.22
C GLN A 71 -10.31 -10.77 -27.89
N GLY A 72 -9.65 -11.14 -26.80
CA GLY A 72 -10.14 -10.95 -25.45
C GLY A 72 -11.19 -11.96 -24.97
N PHE A 73 -11.35 -12.05 -23.68
CA PHE A 73 -12.38 -12.83 -22.99
C PHE A 73 -12.86 -12.11 -21.74
N THR A 74 -13.99 -12.53 -21.20
CA THR A 74 -14.58 -11.97 -19.97
C THR A 74 -15.04 -13.10 -19.06
N ILE A 75 -14.72 -13.02 -17.76
CA ILE A 75 -15.12 -13.94 -16.71
C ILE A 75 -16.25 -13.28 -15.92
N VAL A 76 -17.41 -13.93 -15.83
CA VAL A 76 -18.63 -13.39 -15.25
C VAL A 76 -19.15 -14.34 -14.19
N ALA A 77 -19.52 -13.83 -13.02
CA ALA A 77 -20.13 -14.63 -11.98
C ALA A 77 -21.45 -15.27 -12.43
N ALA A 78 -21.65 -16.55 -12.11
CA ALA A 78 -22.88 -17.30 -12.40
C ALA A 78 -23.90 -17.24 -11.26
N ASP A 79 -23.64 -16.43 -10.24
CA ASP A 79 -24.51 -16.21 -9.10
C ASP A 79 -24.55 -14.75 -8.72
N ASP A 80 -25.64 -14.27 -8.15
CA ASP A 80 -25.82 -12.88 -7.78
C ASP A 80 -25.22 -12.54 -6.40
N CYS A 81 -24.71 -13.51 -5.69
CA CYS A 81 -24.03 -13.33 -4.40
C CYS A 81 -22.67 -12.62 -4.48
N VAL A 82 -22.08 -12.49 -5.66
CA VAL A 82 -20.78 -11.84 -5.88
C VAL A 82 -20.83 -10.80 -7.00
N THR A 83 -19.76 -10.01 -7.12
CA THR A 83 -19.62 -9.00 -8.18
C THR A 83 -19.75 -9.62 -9.58
N PRO A 84 -20.48 -8.98 -10.52
CA PRO A 84 -20.72 -9.56 -11.84
C PRO A 84 -19.46 -9.81 -12.67
N LEU A 85 -18.51 -8.88 -12.67
CA LEU A 85 -17.26 -8.99 -13.44
C LEU A 85 -16.14 -9.52 -12.53
N LEU A 86 -15.63 -10.72 -12.85
CA LEU A 86 -14.52 -11.34 -12.12
C LEU A 86 -13.16 -11.09 -12.76
N GLY A 87 -13.13 -10.91 -14.09
CA GLY A 87 -11.90 -10.61 -14.82
C GLY A 87 -12.13 -10.49 -16.32
N PHE A 88 -11.14 -9.95 -17.04
CA PHE A 88 -11.18 -9.86 -18.50
C PHE A 88 -9.78 -9.74 -19.09
N SER A 89 -9.68 -10.06 -20.37
CA SER A 89 -8.51 -9.76 -21.21
C SER A 89 -8.98 -9.11 -22.52
N GLU A 90 -8.22 -8.17 -23.03
CA GLU A 90 -8.49 -7.52 -24.34
C GLU A 90 -7.70 -8.19 -25.48
N GLU A 91 -6.72 -9.02 -25.18
CA GLU A 91 -5.72 -9.48 -26.17
C GLU A 91 -5.71 -10.99 -26.40
N SER A 92 -6.20 -11.81 -25.44
CA SER A 92 -6.09 -13.27 -25.50
C SER A 92 -7.44 -13.94 -25.65
N THR A 93 -7.46 -15.11 -26.29
CA THR A 93 -8.64 -15.99 -26.31
C THR A 93 -8.54 -16.98 -25.16
N PHE A 94 -9.63 -17.17 -24.43
CA PHE A 94 -9.70 -18.14 -23.37
C PHE A 94 -9.79 -19.56 -23.94
N ASP A 95 -8.85 -20.41 -23.54
CA ASP A 95 -8.83 -21.84 -23.80
C ASP A 95 -8.31 -22.55 -22.55
N TYR A 96 -9.20 -23.20 -21.79
CA TYR A 96 -8.87 -23.83 -20.53
C TYR A 96 -7.81 -24.95 -20.68
N ASP A 97 -7.85 -25.71 -21.77
CA ASP A 97 -6.97 -26.88 -21.95
C ASP A 97 -5.52 -26.45 -22.17
N SER A 98 -5.30 -25.34 -22.86
CA SER A 98 -3.96 -24.79 -23.15
C SER A 98 -3.43 -23.82 -22.10
N MET A 99 -4.21 -23.56 -21.04
CA MET A 99 -3.89 -22.58 -20.01
C MET A 99 -2.79 -23.08 -19.06
N PRO A 100 -1.86 -22.18 -18.61
CA PRO A 100 -0.87 -22.48 -17.60
C PRO A 100 -1.49 -22.92 -16.26
N ASP A 101 -0.81 -23.81 -15.54
CA ASP A 101 -1.34 -24.39 -14.30
C ASP A 101 -1.59 -23.35 -13.20
N ASN A 102 -0.78 -22.30 -13.11
CA ASN A 102 -0.99 -21.17 -12.18
C ASN A 102 -2.29 -20.41 -12.45
N MET A 103 -2.67 -20.24 -13.71
CA MET A 103 -3.92 -19.60 -14.07
C MET A 103 -5.13 -20.52 -13.82
N LYS A 104 -4.97 -21.83 -13.98
CA LYS A 104 -5.99 -22.80 -13.57
C LYS A 104 -6.23 -22.75 -12.06
N ALA A 105 -5.16 -22.76 -11.26
CA ALA A 105 -5.23 -22.65 -9.82
C ALA A 105 -5.91 -21.33 -9.37
N TRP A 106 -5.64 -20.21 -10.05
CA TRP A 106 -6.32 -18.94 -9.79
C TRP A 106 -7.84 -18.99 -10.10
N LEU A 107 -8.25 -19.63 -11.18
CA LEU A 107 -9.66 -19.86 -11.49
C LEU A 107 -10.33 -20.82 -10.50
N GLU A 108 -9.64 -21.84 -10.03
CA GLU A 108 -10.11 -22.75 -8.97
C GLU A 108 -10.31 -22.01 -7.65
N SER A 109 -9.46 -21.02 -7.35
CA SER A 109 -9.62 -20.14 -6.19
C SER A 109 -10.91 -19.33 -6.29
N TYR A 110 -11.20 -18.71 -7.43
CA TYR A 110 -12.49 -18.03 -7.65
C TYR A 110 -13.68 -18.97 -7.50
N GLN A 111 -13.58 -20.16 -8.06
CA GLN A 111 -14.62 -21.18 -7.92
C GLN A 111 -14.90 -21.48 -6.45
N SER A 112 -13.86 -21.71 -5.64
CA SER A 112 -13.97 -22.01 -4.21
C SER A 112 -14.57 -20.84 -3.41
N GLN A 113 -14.16 -19.60 -3.71
CA GLN A 113 -14.71 -18.38 -3.06
C GLN A 113 -16.19 -18.19 -3.35
N ILE A 114 -16.62 -18.37 -4.60
CA ILE A 114 -18.02 -18.25 -5.01
C ILE A 114 -18.85 -19.38 -4.38
N GLU A 115 -18.35 -20.62 -4.35
CA GLU A 115 -18.99 -21.74 -3.63
C GLU A 115 -19.21 -21.39 -2.16
N TRP A 116 -18.20 -20.84 -1.51
CA TRP A 116 -18.31 -20.43 -0.11
C TRP A 116 -19.36 -19.32 0.06
N ALA A 117 -19.38 -18.31 -0.80
CA ALA A 117 -20.37 -17.23 -0.76
C ALA A 117 -21.79 -17.76 -0.91
N ILE A 118 -22.04 -18.65 -1.89
CA ILE A 118 -23.33 -19.31 -2.09
C ILE A 118 -23.74 -20.14 -0.87
N ALA A 119 -22.82 -20.96 -0.34
CA ALA A 119 -23.07 -21.83 0.81
C ALA A 119 -23.40 -21.04 2.09
N ASN A 120 -22.86 -19.84 2.24
CA ASN A 120 -23.09 -18.96 3.40
C ASN A 120 -24.20 -17.92 3.17
N GLY A 121 -24.89 -17.95 2.02
CA GLY A 121 -25.99 -17.05 1.72
C GLY A 121 -25.58 -15.58 1.67
N ILE A 122 -24.37 -15.31 1.19
CA ILE A 122 -23.90 -13.93 1.00
C ILE A 122 -24.77 -13.25 -0.05
N ASP A 123 -25.21 -12.04 0.22
CA ASP A 123 -25.96 -11.21 -0.71
C ASP A 123 -25.07 -10.01 -1.10
N ALA A 124 -24.65 -9.97 -2.37
CA ALA A 124 -23.83 -8.88 -2.90
C ALA A 124 -24.51 -7.49 -2.74
N SER A 125 -25.83 -7.43 -2.61
CA SER A 125 -26.56 -6.20 -2.31
C SER A 125 -26.36 -5.74 -0.86
N SER A 126 -25.97 -6.64 0.04
CA SER A 126 -25.66 -6.33 1.44
C SER A 126 -24.23 -5.80 1.62
N VAL A 127 -23.34 -6.09 0.69
CA VAL A 127 -22.02 -5.46 0.59
C VAL A 127 -22.28 -4.04 0.08
N LYS A 128 -22.17 -3.05 0.97
CA LYS A 128 -22.16 -1.65 0.53
C LYS A 128 -21.08 -1.57 -0.54
N ALA A 129 -21.48 -1.36 -1.79
CA ALA A 129 -20.54 -1.01 -2.84
C ALA A 129 -19.80 0.22 -2.31
N THR A 130 -18.55 0.07 -1.92
CA THR A 130 -17.69 1.22 -1.65
C THR A 130 -17.76 2.04 -2.91
N ALA A 131 -18.20 3.28 -2.79
CA ALA A 131 -18.31 4.18 -3.94
C ALA A 131 -16.99 4.10 -4.69
N LYS A 132 -17.05 3.77 -5.99
CA LYS A 132 -15.84 3.58 -6.80
C LYS A 132 -15.04 4.88 -6.70
N ARG A 133 -13.92 4.82 -6.02
CA ARG A 133 -12.99 5.94 -5.88
C ARG A 133 -12.26 6.11 -7.22
N ASP A 134 -12.07 7.36 -7.64
CA ASP A 134 -11.28 7.65 -8.84
C ASP A 134 -9.81 7.33 -8.61
N ASN A 135 -9.14 6.81 -9.64
CA ASN A 135 -7.71 6.57 -9.59
C ASN A 135 -6.95 7.91 -9.58
N ILE A 136 -5.93 7.99 -8.73
CA ILE A 136 -5.07 9.16 -8.56
C ILE A 136 -3.65 8.74 -8.92
N ALA A 137 -3.11 9.28 -10.01
CA ALA A 137 -1.72 9.02 -10.39
C ALA A 137 -0.76 9.55 -9.32
N PRO A 138 0.42 8.93 -9.17
CA PRO A 138 1.43 9.40 -8.22
C PRO A 138 1.70 10.90 -8.37
N LEU A 139 1.58 11.63 -7.25
CA LEU A 139 1.71 13.08 -7.21
C LEU A 139 3.18 13.51 -7.28
N ILE A 140 4.07 12.74 -6.64
CA ILE A 140 5.50 13.00 -6.53
C ILE A 140 6.23 12.38 -7.73
N GLN A 141 7.16 13.15 -8.32
CA GLN A 141 8.01 12.69 -9.42
C GLN A 141 9.44 12.38 -8.97
N THR A 142 9.81 12.85 -7.77
CA THR A 142 11.15 12.63 -7.24
C THR A 142 11.36 11.16 -6.91
N ARG A 143 12.57 10.66 -7.22
CA ARG A 143 13.07 9.35 -6.78
C ARG A 143 14.35 9.59 -6.00
N TRP A 144 14.19 10.14 -4.81
CA TRP A 144 15.31 10.52 -3.97
C TRP A 144 15.71 9.39 -3.02
N ASP A 145 16.97 9.45 -2.57
CA ASP A 145 17.62 8.47 -1.72
C ASP A 145 18.26 9.15 -0.51
N GLN A 146 18.89 8.38 0.35
CA GLN A 146 19.50 8.84 1.59
C GLN A 146 21.03 8.96 1.52
N GLY A 147 21.65 8.54 0.41
CA GLY A 147 23.09 8.61 0.15
C GLY A 147 23.49 9.91 -0.58
N SER A 148 24.70 9.92 -1.18
CA SER A 148 25.17 11.08 -1.97
C SER A 148 24.38 11.20 -3.30
N PRO A 149 23.99 12.42 -3.74
CA PRO A 149 24.38 13.74 -3.20
C PRO A 149 23.45 14.26 -2.08
N TYR A 150 22.40 13.54 -1.73
CA TYR A 150 21.40 14.00 -0.76
C TYR A 150 22.00 14.27 0.62
N ASN A 151 22.97 13.48 1.03
CA ASN A 151 23.63 13.56 2.33
C ASN A 151 24.92 14.38 2.36
N ASP A 152 25.21 15.15 1.32
CA ASP A 152 26.52 15.88 1.20
C ASP A 152 26.73 16.93 2.29
N LEU A 153 25.69 17.36 3.02
CA LEU A 153 25.80 18.21 4.21
C LEU A 153 25.63 17.46 5.54
N CYS A 154 25.31 16.16 5.52
CA CYS A 154 25.19 15.39 6.74
C CYS A 154 26.56 15.19 7.44
N PRO A 155 26.58 14.98 8.78
CA PRO A 155 27.83 14.73 9.53
C PRO A 155 28.64 13.56 8.96
N VAL A 156 29.96 13.62 9.06
CA VAL A 156 30.86 12.51 8.73
C VAL A 156 30.98 11.59 9.95
N TYR A 157 30.70 10.28 9.76
CA TYR A 157 30.85 9.30 10.84
C TYR A 157 32.12 8.45 10.74
N ASN A 158 32.75 8.40 9.55
CA ASN A 158 34.02 7.74 9.32
C ASN A 158 34.97 8.73 8.66
N GLU A 159 35.81 9.36 9.47
CA GLU A 159 36.79 10.37 9.02
C GLU A 159 37.83 9.79 8.06
N SER A 160 38.25 8.54 8.22
CA SER A 160 39.28 7.92 7.40
C SER A 160 38.82 7.67 5.95
N GLU A 161 37.52 7.42 5.77
CA GLU A 161 36.89 7.16 4.47
C GLU A 161 36.02 8.34 3.98
N HIS A 162 35.96 9.41 4.77
CA HIS A 162 35.04 10.54 4.55
C HIS A 162 33.57 10.13 4.35
N THR A 163 33.16 9.03 5.01
CA THR A 163 31.78 8.52 4.86
C THR A 163 30.80 9.34 5.70
N ARG A 164 29.76 9.86 5.05
CA ARG A 164 28.73 10.67 5.70
C ARG A 164 27.56 9.81 6.20
N CYS A 165 26.91 10.29 7.23
CA CYS A 165 25.65 9.74 7.69
C CYS A 165 24.58 9.78 6.59
N ALA A 166 23.67 8.82 6.58
CA ALA A 166 22.47 8.89 5.75
C ALA A 166 21.62 10.13 6.12
N THR A 167 20.83 10.65 5.18
CA THR A 167 19.88 11.75 5.47
C THR A 167 18.85 11.36 6.53
N GLY A 168 18.44 10.10 6.57
CA GLY A 168 17.34 9.55 7.33
C GLY A 168 16.02 9.60 6.56
N CYS A 169 15.23 8.55 6.69
CA CYS A 169 13.96 8.38 5.96
C CYS A 169 12.98 9.53 6.20
N VAL A 170 12.87 10.02 7.45
CA VAL A 170 12.03 11.17 7.83
C VAL A 170 12.39 12.42 7.03
N ALA A 171 13.69 12.76 6.96
CA ALA A 171 14.16 13.92 6.20
C ALA A 171 13.92 13.75 4.69
N THR A 172 14.10 12.53 4.17
CA THR A 172 13.90 12.22 2.75
C THR A 172 12.43 12.34 2.35
N ALA A 173 11.51 11.80 3.14
CA ALA A 173 10.07 11.92 2.90
C ALA A 173 9.60 13.38 2.97
N MET A 174 10.03 14.13 4.01
CA MET A 174 9.76 15.58 4.11
C MET A 174 10.24 16.33 2.88
N ALA A 175 11.49 16.12 2.48
CA ALA A 175 12.11 16.83 1.37
C ALA A 175 11.39 16.57 0.03
N GLN A 176 10.96 15.33 -0.25
CA GLN A 176 10.21 14.98 -1.45
C GLN A 176 8.84 15.70 -1.50
N ILE A 177 8.11 15.76 -0.37
CA ILE A 177 6.85 16.50 -0.27
C ILE A 177 7.09 18.00 -0.44
N MET A 178 8.15 18.54 0.15
CA MET A 178 8.50 19.96 0.00
C MET A 178 8.89 20.30 -1.45
N LYS A 179 9.57 19.38 -2.15
CA LYS A 179 9.86 19.55 -3.59
C LYS A 179 8.60 19.51 -4.44
N PHE A 180 7.63 18.64 -4.13
CA PHE A 180 6.33 18.64 -4.83
C PHE A 180 5.61 20.00 -4.73
N HIS A 181 5.67 20.65 -3.57
CA HIS A 181 5.07 21.95 -3.38
C HIS A 181 5.96 23.11 -3.85
N GLU A 182 7.27 22.90 -4.02
CA GLU A 182 8.29 23.96 -4.19
C GLU A 182 8.07 25.09 -3.16
N TRP A 183 8.00 24.69 -1.89
CA TRP A 183 7.65 25.56 -0.76
C TRP A 183 8.39 25.14 0.52
N PRO A 184 8.78 26.12 1.39
CA PRO A 184 8.77 27.57 1.18
C PRO A 184 9.98 28.01 0.36
N VAL A 185 9.99 29.28 -0.08
CA VAL A 185 11.22 29.88 -0.64
C VAL A 185 12.28 30.02 0.43
N LYS A 186 11.87 30.30 1.68
CA LYS A 186 12.75 30.48 2.84
C LYS A 186 12.05 29.95 4.08
N GLY A 187 12.77 29.25 4.95
CA GLY A 187 12.21 28.73 6.19
C GLY A 187 12.00 29.80 7.26
N LYS A 188 11.61 29.37 8.45
CA LYS A 188 11.34 30.19 9.65
C LYS A 188 12.15 29.69 10.84
N GLY A 189 12.60 30.65 11.68
CA GLY A 189 13.24 30.34 12.95
C GLY A 189 14.54 29.56 12.80
N SER A 190 14.91 28.88 13.86
CA SER A 190 16.12 28.08 13.93
C SER A 190 15.92 26.87 14.83
N ASN A 191 16.73 25.84 14.67
CA ASN A 191 16.83 24.74 15.60
C ASN A 191 18.30 24.43 15.94
N SER A 192 18.52 23.94 17.18
CA SER A 192 19.83 23.53 17.66
C SER A 192 19.66 22.42 18.70
N TYR A 193 20.37 21.32 18.51
CA TYR A 193 20.32 20.18 19.42
C TYR A 193 21.66 19.46 19.47
N ARG A 194 21.91 18.70 20.57
CA ARG A 194 23.06 17.81 20.66
C ARG A 194 22.72 16.49 19.95
N CYS A 195 23.45 16.18 18.89
CA CYS A 195 23.29 14.94 18.15
C CYS A 195 24.23 13.88 18.73
N TYR A 196 23.66 12.97 19.53
CA TYR A 196 24.36 11.79 20.04
C TYR A 196 23.61 10.54 19.57
N ASN A 197 24.27 9.70 18.80
CA ASN A 197 23.68 8.45 18.35
C ASN A 197 24.02 7.32 19.32
N TYR A 198 23.02 6.92 20.12
CA TYR A 198 23.20 5.88 21.16
C TYR A 198 23.46 4.48 20.57
N THR A 199 22.91 4.18 19.39
CA THR A 199 23.07 2.88 18.73
C THR A 199 24.50 2.64 18.32
N TYR A 200 25.16 3.66 17.79
CA TYR A 200 26.53 3.57 17.29
C TYR A 200 27.57 4.18 18.26
N GLY A 201 27.13 4.82 19.36
CA GLY A 201 28.02 5.47 20.32
C GLY A 201 28.76 6.69 19.76
N ILE A 202 28.18 7.40 18.78
CA ILE A 202 28.83 8.53 18.10
C ILE A 202 28.25 9.85 18.60
N ASP A 203 29.12 10.79 18.96
CA ASP A 203 28.78 12.16 19.37
C ASP A 203 29.18 13.15 18.28
N PHE A 204 28.20 13.69 17.57
CA PHE A 204 28.43 14.74 16.56
C PHE A 204 28.41 16.15 17.15
N GLY A 205 28.31 16.28 18.48
CA GLY A 205 28.24 17.58 19.16
C GLY A 205 26.91 18.28 18.93
N THR A 206 26.94 19.61 18.87
CA THR A 206 25.75 20.44 18.63
C THR A 206 25.60 20.71 17.15
N LEU A 207 24.50 20.26 16.59
CA LEU A 207 24.08 20.58 15.22
C LEU A 207 23.03 21.69 15.27
N SER A 208 23.09 22.61 14.30
CA SER A 208 22.16 23.73 14.27
C SER A 208 21.95 24.26 12.85
N MET A 209 20.80 24.88 12.63
CA MET A 209 20.47 25.57 11.38
C MET A 209 19.53 26.75 11.65
N ASN A 210 19.77 27.88 10.99
CA ASN A 210 18.85 29.00 10.92
C ASN A 210 18.02 28.89 9.63
N PHE A 211 16.83 28.34 9.74
CA PHE A 211 15.93 28.19 8.60
C PHE A 211 15.52 29.56 8.02
N GLY A 212 15.38 30.58 8.90
CA GLY A 212 15.05 31.95 8.49
C GLY A 212 16.09 32.59 7.59
N ASP A 213 17.34 32.14 7.59
CA ASP A 213 18.40 32.60 6.72
C ASP A 213 18.68 31.67 5.53
N THR A 214 17.98 30.52 5.47
CA THR A 214 18.15 29.51 4.43
C THR A 214 17.15 29.69 3.32
N THR A 215 17.64 29.84 2.09
CA THR A 215 16.81 29.88 0.87
C THR A 215 16.90 28.54 0.16
N PHE A 216 15.75 27.98 -0.21
CA PHE A 216 15.67 26.73 -0.95
C PHE A 216 15.64 27.01 -2.46
N ASP A 217 16.59 26.47 -3.18
CA ASP A 217 16.74 26.67 -4.62
C ASP A 217 16.00 25.60 -5.41
N TRP A 218 14.67 25.73 -5.45
CA TRP A 218 13.77 24.79 -6.10
C TRP A 218 14.08 24.60 -7.59
N ALA A 219 14.58 25.62 -8.27
CA ALA A 219 14.89 25.57 -9.71
C ALA A 219 16.06 24.62 -10.03
N ASN A 220 17.00 24.46 -9.09
CA ASN A 220 18.13 23.57 -9.22
C ASN A 220 17.89 22.16 -8.62
N MET A 221 16.74 21.91 -8.02
CA MET A 221 16.40 20.57 -7.54
C MET A 221 15.75 19.75 -8.66
N THR A 222 16.37 18.60 -8.99
CA THR A 222 15.91 17.68 -10.05
C THR A 222 15.21 16.47 -9.43
N ASP A 223 14.36 15.78 -10.22
CA ASP A 223 13.64 14.61 -9.75
C ASP A 223 14.57 13.42 -9.48
N ARG A 224 15.74 13.38 -10.11
CA ARG A 224 16.78 12.35 -9.95
C ARG A 224 18.16 12.95 -10.08
N TYR A 225 19.15 12.33 -9.43
CA TYR A 225 20.55 12.73 -9.47
C TYR A 225 21.41 11.60 -10.03
N ASN A 226 22.41 11.98 -10.83
CA ASN A 226 23.36 11.06 -11.42
C ASN A 226 24.73 11.74 -11.61
N SER A 227 25.66 11.08 -12.28
CA SER A 227 27.01 11.58 -12.53
C SER A 227 27.07 12.87 -13.38
N SER A 228 25.99 13.21 -14.09
CA SER A 228 25.89 14.45 -14.90
C SER A 228 25.24 15.62 -14.15
N SER A 229 24.75 15.42 -12.93
CA SER A 229 24.15 16.47 -12.11
C SER A 229 25.21 17.49 -11.71
N THR A 230 24.89 18.79 -11.86
CA THR A 230 25.82 19.87 -11.52
C THR A 230 26.02 20.02 -10.02
N GLN A 231 27.07 20.70 -9.58
CA GLN A 231 27.30 20.93 -8.16
C GLN A 231 26.20 21.78 -7.53
N GLU A 232 25.66 22.77 -8.26
CA GLU A 232 24.57 23.62 -7.80
C GLU A 232 23.30 22.78 -7.54
N GLN A 233 23.01 21.79 -8.41
CA GLN A 233 21.89 20.87 -8.23
C GLN A 233 22.07 20.00 -6.98
N LYS A 234 23.28 19.45 -6.78
CA LYS A 234 23.62 18.65 -5.61
C LYS A 234 23.54 19.46 -4.31
N ASP A 235 24.10 20.68 -4.32
CA ASP A 235 24.06 21.57 -3.14
C ASP A 235 22.63 21.98 -2.78
N ALA A 236 21.76 22.18 -3.78
CA ALA A 236 20.36 22.53 -3.56
C ALA A 236 19.62 21.42 -2.80
N VAL A 237 19.70 20.16 -3.26
CA VAL A 237 19.02 19.04 -2.59
C VAL A 237 19.65 18.72 -1.24
N ALA A 238 20.97 18.74 -1.12
CA ALA A 238 21.66 18.50 0.15
C ALA A 238 21.27 19.54 1.22
N THR A 239 21.10 20.82 0.81
CA THR A 239 20.63 21.88 1.70
C THR A 239 19.22 21.61 2.23
N LEU A 240 18.29 21.18 1.37
CA LEU A 240 16.94 20.85 1.77
C LEU A 240 16.92 19.63 2.72
N MET A 241 17.62 18.55 2.35
CA MET A 241 17.72 17.33 3.15
C MET A 241 18.29 17.61 4.55
N TYR A 242 19.36 18.40 4.62
CA TYR A 242 19.96 18.76 5.91
C TYR A 242 19.01 19.65 6.74
N ALA A 243 18.31 20.60 6.11
CA ALA A 243 17.31 21.42 6.78
C ALA A 243 16.19 20.56 7.37
N CYS A 244 15.64 19.61 6.61
CA CYS A 244 14.65 18.67 7.11
C CYS A 244 15.20 17.87 8.30
N GLY A 245 16.40 17.30 8.21
CA GLY A 245 17.02 16.53 9.28
C GLY A 245 17.21 17.34 10.56
N ILE A 246 17.73 18.59 10.46
CA ILE A 246 17.90 19.45 11.63
C ILE A 246 16.55 19.81 12.26
N SER A 247 15.50 20.03 11.45
CA SER A 247 14.17 20.44 11.95
C SER A 247 13.51 19.39 12.85
N VAL A 248 13.85 18.11 12.64
CA VAL A 248 13.29 16.96 13.38
C VAL A 248 14.28 16.33 14.37
N ASN A 249 15.34 17.02 14.75
CA ASN A 249 16.37 16.52 15.66
C ASN A 249 16.95 15.16 15.22
N MET A 250 17.28 15.00 13.95
CA MET A 250 17.76 13.75 13.37
C MET A 250 18.91 13.12 14.17
N GLY A 251 18.76 11.89 14.59
CA GLY A 251 19.82 11.06 15.17
C GLY A 251 20.69 10.50 14.05
N TYR A 252 21.66 11.32 13.59
CA TYR A 252 22.54 10.95 12.48
C TYR A 252 23.42 9.74 12.77
N GLY A 253 23.66 8.92 11.75
CA GLY A 253 24.48 7.71 11.80
C GLY A 253 24.58 7.02 10.45
N PRO A 254 25.22 5.84 10.36
CA PRO A 254 25.14 5.00 9.15
C PRO A 254 23.68 4.71 8.72
N SER A 255 22.79 4.50 9.70
CA SER A 255 21.35 4.58 9.56
C SER A 255 20.86 5.70 10.48
N SER A 256 20.26 6.73 9.90
CA SER A 256 19.76 7.91 10.62
C SER A 256 18.26 7.83 10.84
N GLY A 257 17.75 8.30 11.99
CA GLY A 257 16.35 8.25 12.32
C GLY A 257 15.88 9.43 13.16
N ALA A 258 14.59 9.75 13.07
CA ALA A 258 13.89 10.74 13.87
C ALA A 258 12.51 10.22 14.27
N GLN A 259 11.81 10.91 15.18
CA GLN A 259 10.45 10.55 15.57
C GLN A 259 9.45 11.01 14.52
N SER A 260 8.56 10.13 14.06
CA SER A 260 7.51 10.44 13.06
C SER A 260 6.50 11.51 13.53
N THR A 261 6.49 11.84 14.82
CA THR A 261 5.66 12.91 15.41
C THR A 261 6.25 14.32 15.26
N GLU A 262 7.54 14.45 14.89
CA GLU A 262 8.24 15.73 14.75
C GLU A 262 7.91 16.48 13.45
N PRO A 263 7.72 15.81 12.30
CA PRO A 263 7.52 16.47 11.01
C PRO A 263 6.33 17.42 10.97
N ALA A 264 5.17 17.04 11.54
CA ALA A 264 3.99 17.88 11.55
C ALA A 264 4.28 19.27 12.15
N TRP A 265 5.00 19.31 13.28
CA TRP A 265 5.44 20.55 13.91
C TRP A 265 6.46 21.30 13.06
N ALA A 266 7.44 20.59 12.48
CA ALA A 266 8.50 21.17 11.67
C ALA A 266 7.95 21.83 10.39
N PHE A 267 7.01 21.17 9.69
CA PHE A 267 6.33 21.75 8.53
C PHE A 267 5.70 23.10 8.86
N VAL A 268 4.95 23.21 9.95
CA VAL A 268 4.25 24.44 10.35
C VAL A 268 5.22 25.51 10.83
N ASN A 269 6.16 25.16 11.70
CA ASN A 269 6.95 26.13 12.45
C ASN A 269 8.30 26.48 11.80
N ASN A 270 8.88 25.56 11.02
CA ASN A 270 10.16 25.79 10.35
C ASN A 270 10.00 26.02 8.83
N PHE A 271 8.95 25.45 8.21
CA PHE A 271 8.80 25.49 6.75
C PHE A 271 7.53 26.21 6.27
N ASP A 272 6.84 26.93 7.16
CA ASP A 272 5.68 27.77 6.81
C ASP A 272 4.55 27.06 6.07
N TYR A 273 4.31 25.79 6.44
CA TYR A 273 3.15 25.02 5.97
C TYR A 273 1.90 25.36 6.77
N ASP A 274 0.75 24.86 6.27
CA ASP A 274 -0.54 25.09 6.88
C ASP A 274 -0.60 24.52 8.31
N LYS A 275 -1.21 25.29 9.24
CA LYS A 275 -1.31 24.89 10.66
C LYS A 275 -2.29 23.73 10.90
N GLY A 276 -3.08 23.33 9.90
CA GLY A 276 -3.88 22.12 9.92
C GLY A 276 -3.06 20.84 9.72
N THR A 277 -1.75 20.95 9.41
CA THR A 277 -0.84 19.79 9.29
C THR A 277 -0.75 19.04 10.61
N THR A 278 -1.15 17.77 10.62
CA THR A 278 -1.35 16.99 11.85
C THR A 278 -0.88 15.55 11.66
N TYR A 279 -0.31 14.96 12.71
CA TYR A 279 0.06 13.55 12.76
C TYR A 279 -1.03 12.71 13.43
N TYR A 280 -1.41 11.60 12.80
CA TYR A 280 -2.35 10.61 13.32
C TYR A 280 -1.73 9.22 13.39
N LEU A 281 -2.13 8.44 14.40
CA LEU A 281 -1.83 7.01 14.50
C LEU A 281 -3.02 6.19 13.98
N ARG A 282 -2.74 5.17 13.18
CA ARG A 282 -3.73 4.25 12.61
C ARG A 282 -4.60 3.56 13.67
N ASP A 283 -4.02 3.27 14.83
CA ASP A 283 -4.68 2.55 15.94
C ASP A 283 -5.98 3.21 16.44
N TYR A 284 -6.21 4.49 16.10
CA TYR A 284 -7.39 5.25 16.56
C TYR A 284 -8.57 5.21 15.58
N PHE A 285 -8.41 4.65 14.40
CA PHE A 285 -9.38 4.68 13.31
C PHE A 285 -9.73 3.26 12.85
N SER A 286 -10.95 3.08 12.34
CA SER A 286 -11.29 1.86 11.60
C SER A 286 -10.51 1.78 10.26
N GLY A 287 -10.44 0.59 9.65
CA GLY A 287 -9.82 0.39 8.35
C GLY A 287 -10.39 1.31 7.30
N SER A 288 -11.71 1.34 7.22
CA SER A 288 -12.45 2.18 6.29
C SER A 288 -12.27 3.68 6.56
N GLU A 289 -12.29 4.13 7.83
CA GLU A 289 -12.02 5.53 8.19
C GLU A 289 -10.60 5.96 7.82
N TRP A 290 -9.62 5.09 8.05
CA TRP A 290 -8.22 5.36 7.73
C TRP A 290 -7.98 5.49 6.22
N GLU A 291 -8.46 4.52 5.45
CA GLU A 291 -8.35 4.55 4.00
C GLU A 291 -9.10 5.74 3.38
N GLU A 292 -10.28 6.06 3.90
CA GLU A 292 -11.06 7.23 3.48
C GLU A 292 -10.27 8.53 3.73
N MET A 293 -9.64 8.65 4.89
CA MET A 293 -8.81 9.80 5.25
C MET A 293 -7.60 9.92 4.31
N MET A 294 -6.89 8.83 4.04
CA MET A 294 -5.75 8.83 3.12
C MET A 294 -6.18 9.16 1.68
N TYR A 295 -7.28 8.55 1.21
CA TYR A 295 -7.81 8.85 -0.12
C TYR A 295 -8.20 10.33 -0.27
N ASN A 296 -8.86 10.92 0.71
CA ASN A 296 -9.28 12.32 0.67
C ASN A 296 -8.10 13.30 0.63
N GLU A 297 -6.99 12.98 1.27
CA GLU A 297 -5.75 13.75 1.15
C GLU A 297 -5.21 13.71 -0.29
N LEU A 298 -5.12 12.52 -0.87
CA LEU A 298 -4.64 12.35 -2.24
C LEU A 298 -5.57 13.00 -3.28
N ALA A 299 -6.88 12.88 -3.09
CA ALA A 299 -7.89 13.54 -3.94
C ALA A 299 -7.79 15.08 -3.86
N ALA A 300 -7.40 15.62 -2.72
CA ALA A 300 -7.10 17.03 -2.53
C ALA A 300 -5.67 17.41 -3.00
N ARG A 301 -4.94 16.49 -3.66
CA ARG A 301 -3.58 16.65 -4.14
C ARG A 301 -2.57 16.99 -3.02
N ARG A 302 -2.74 16.40 -1.87
CA ARG A 302 -1.81 16.50 -0.73
C ARG A 302 -1.11 15.15 -0.56
N PRO A 303 0.18 15.03 -0.90
CA PRO A 303 0.97 13.85 -0.58
C PRO A 303 1.03 13.67 0.94
N ILE A 304 1.03 12.42 1.37
CA ILE A 304 0.97 12.04 2.77
C ILE A 304 2.36 11.55 3.20
N MET A 305 2.85 12.04 4.33
CA MET A 305 4.01 11.45 4.97
C MET A 305 3.55 10.32 5.86
N TYR A 306 3.92 9.09 5.54
CA TYR A 306 3.39 7.87 6.14
C TYR A 306 4.52 7.07 6.79
N ASP A 307 4.23 6.45 7.92
CA ASP A 307 5.20 5.62 8.64
C ASP A 307 4.61 4.30 9.12
N GLY A 308 5.49 3.37 9.42
CA GLY A 308 5.16 2.12 10.06
C GLY A 308 6.39 1.46 10.65
N VAL A 309 6.16 0.45 11.48
CA VAL A 309 7.24 -0.36 12.04
C VAL A 309 7.02 -1.83 11.69
N THR A 310 8.12 -2.60 11.69
CA THR A 310 8.07 -4.04 11.58
C THR A 310 7.65 -4.69 12.90
N ASP A 311 7.45 -6.00 12.91
CA ASP A 311 7.22 -6.79 14.12
C ASP A 311 8.41 -6.71 15.12
N ASN A 312 9.61 -6.43 14.62
CA ASN A 312 10.82 -6.18 15.42
C ASN A 312 11.00 -4.72 15.85
N ARG A 313 10.04 -3.84 15.51
CA ARG A 313 10.03 -2.40 15.82
C ARG A 313 11.09 -1.58 15.08
N GLU A 314 11.54 -2.04 13.91
CA GLU A 314 12.31 -1.25 13.00
C GLU A 314 11.37 -0.33 12.22
N GLY A 315 11.58 0.99 12.29
CA GLY A 315 10.69 1.98 11.72
C GLY A 315 11.17 2.50 10.37
N HIS A 316 10.24 2.85 9.50
CA HIS A 316 10.52 3.56 8.26
C HIS A 316 9.47 4.64 7.98
N GLU A 317 9.91 5.73 7.40
CA GLU A 317 9.09 6.87 6.96
C GLU A 317 9.17 6.98 5.44
N PHE A 318 8.04 7.14 4.78
CA PHE A 318 7.92 7.17 3.32
C PHE A 318 6.77 8.06 2.88
N VAL A 319 6.57 8.19 1.57
CA VAL A 319 5.48 9.02 1.03
C VAL A 319 4.42 8.14 0.40
N CYS A 320 3.16 8.36 0.79
CA CYS A 320 1.98 7.84 0.11
C CYS A 320 1.42 8.97 -0.79
N ASP A 321 1.37 8.75 -2.11
CA ASP A 321 1.13 9.84 -3.05
C ASP A 321 0.24 9.51 -4.26
N GLY A 322 -0.37 8.32 -4.30
CA GLY A 322 -1.30 7.93 -5.36
C GLY A 322 -2.28 6.85 -4.92
N TYR A 323 -3.30 6.59 -5.75
CA TYR A 323 -4.31 5.57 -5.49
C TYR A 323 -4.77 4.92 -6.78
N ARG A 324 -4.91 3.59 -6.79
CA ARG A 324 -5.44 2.81 -7.91
C ARG A 324 -6.20 1.59 -7.40
N ASP A 325 -7.51 1.54 -7.66
CA ASP A 325 -8.36 0.35 -7.47
C ASP A 325 -8.21 -0.34 -6.08
N GLY A 326 -8.12 0.44 -5.00
CA GLY A 326 -7.94 -0.06 -3.63
C GLY A 326 -6.50 -0.04 -3.12
N TYR A 327 -5.52 0.18 -3.99
CA TYR A 327 -4.11 0.20 -3.63
C TYR A 327 -3.58 1.63 -3.58
N PHE A 328 -2.72 1.92 -2.61
CA PHE A 328 -2.05 3.20 -2.44
C PHE A 328 -0.64 3.15 -3.00
N HIS A 329 -0.25 4.18 -3.76
CA HIS A 329 1.12 4.27 -4.26
C HIS A 329 2.04 4.77 -3.17
N ILE A 330 3.16 4.05 -2.99
CA ILE A 330 4.19 4.32 -1.99
C ILE A 330 5.50 4.64 -2.69
N ASN A 331 6.11 5.76 -2.30
CA ASN A 331 7.48 6.13 -2.62
C ASN A 331 8.33 5.93 -1.35
N TRP A 332 9.15 4.89 -1.36
CA TRP A 332 9.91 4.44 -0.19
C TRP A 332 11.10 5.34 0.17
N GLY A 333 11.50 6.26 -0.69
CA GLY A 333 12.69 7.11 -0.47
C GLY A 333 14.02 6.35 -0.65
N TRP A 334 14.02 5.33 -1.53
CA TRP A 334 15.17 4.49 -1.86
C TRP A 334 15.58 4.60 -3.34
N GLY A 335 15.56 5.82 -3.89
CA GLY A 335 15.94 6.07 -5.29
C GLY A 335 14.92 5.55 -6.31
N GLY A 336 13.72 5.20 -5.88
CA GLY A 336 12.67 4.57 -6.69
C GLY A 336 12.62 3.05 -6.55
N MET A 337 13.51 2.45 -5.77
CA MET A 337 13.50 1.00 -5.52
C MET A 337 12.25 0.61 -4.72
N SER A 338 11.53 -0.40 -5.20
CA SER A 338 10.27 -0.91 -4.65
C SER A 338 9.11 0.08 -4.62
N ASP A 339 9.23 1.28 -5.23
CA ASP A 339 8.08 2.17 -5.38
C ASP A 339 6.96 1.44 -6.14
N GLY A 340 5.72 1.56 -5.66
CA GLY A 340 4.62 0.82 -6.25
C GLY A 340 3.32 0.96 -5.47
N TYR A 341 2.35 0.10 -5.78
CA TYR A 341 1.02 0.13 -5.21
C TYR A 341 0.85 -0.99 -4.18
N PHE A 342 0.45 -0.61 -2.96
CA PHE A 342 0.31 -1.51 -1.81
C PHE A 342 -1.06 -1.31 -1.14
N LEU A 343 -1.55 -2.36 -0.48
CA LEU A 343 -2.60 -2.20 0.53
C LEU A 343 -1.97 -1.56 1.77
N LEU A 344 -2.65 -0.62 2.42
CA LEU A 344 -2.15 -0.02 3.67
C LEU A 344 -2.03 -1.03 4.82
N SER A 345 -2.74 -2.16 4.72
CA SER A 345 -2.62 -3.29 5.66
C SER A 345 -1.48 -4.26 5.32
N ALA A 346 -0.82 -4.11 4.17
CA ALA A 346 0.24 -4.98 3.67
C ALA A 346 1.36 -4.18 2.99
N LEU A 347 2.03 -3.32 3.77
CA LEU A 347 3.17 -2.50 3.35
C LEU A 347 4.46 -3.31 3.45
N ASP A 348 4.66 -4.22 2.50
CA ASP A 348 5.80 -5.13 2.47
C ASP A 348 6.58 -4.99 1.15
N PRO A 349 7.58 -4.08 1.10
CA PRO A 349 8.43 -3.92 -0.07
C PRO A 349 9.38 -5.10 -0.20
N GLY A 350 9.40 -5.73 -1.36
CA GLY A 350 10.22 -6.92 -1.63
C GLY A 350 11.73 -6.67 -1.51
N VAL A 351 12.19 -5.46 -1.85
CA VAL A 351 13.60 -5.03 -1.69
C VAL A 351 13.64 -3.75 -0.89
N GLN A 352 14.54 -3.68 0.07
CA GLN A 352 14.63 -2.54 0.97
C GLN A 352 16.01 -1.85 0.89
N GLY A 353 16.01 -0.52 1.01
CA GLY A 353 17.19 0.33 0.96
C GLY A 353 17.68 0.75 2.33
N THR A 354 18.40 1.88 2.38
CA THR A 354 18.95 2.46 3.62
C THR A 354 17.82 2.77 4.62
N GLY A 355 17.94 2.22 5.83
CA GLY A 355 16.90 2.34 6.87
C GLY A 355 15.76 1.35 6.70
N GLY A 356 15.85 0.42 5.73
CA GLY A 356 14.93 -0.70 5.59
C GLY A 356 15.10 -1.75 6.69
N ALA A 357 14.24 -2.74 6.69
CA ALA A 357 14.13 -3.80 7.69
C ALA A 357 14.07 -5.19 7.03
N THR A 358 13.74 -6.22 7.77
CA THR A 358 13.64 -7.61 7.28
C THR A 358 12.20 -8.07 7.04
N SER A 359 11.20 -7.22 7.31
CA SER A 359 9.78 -7.50 7.13
C SER A 359 9.01 -6.22 6.80
N GLY A 360 7.69 -6.34 6.54
CA GLY A 360 6.83 -5.22 6.18
C GLY A 360 6.55 -4.23 7.33
N PHE A 361 6.21 -2.99 6.99
CA PHE A 361 5.94 -1.88 7.92
C PHE A 361 4.46 -1.80 8.29
N ASN A 362 3.91 -2.89 8.80
CA ASN A 362 2.48 -3.08 9.01
C ASN A 362 1.99 -2.76 10.43
N PHE A 363 2.90 -2.47 11.36
CA PHE A 363 2.58 -2.21 12.77
C PHE A 363 2.74 -0.74 13.12
N GLN A 364 1.96 -0.27 14.09
CA GLN A 364 2.03 1.09 14.62
C GLN A 364 2.12 2.16 13.51
N GLN A 365 1.35 1.98 12.47
CA GLN A 365 1.31 2.91 11.35
C GLN A 365 0.86 4.29 11.78
N GLY A 366 1.42 5.31 11.14
CA GLY A 366 1.05 6.69 11.33
C GLY A 366 1.09 7.49 10.04
N ALA A 367 0.50 8.67 10.06
CA ALA A 367 0.51 9.56 8.91
C ALA A 367 0.48 11.03 9.33
N THR A 368 1.34 11.83 8.74
CA THR A 368 1.21 13.30 8.74
C THR A 368 0.41 13.70 7.50
N ILE A 369 -0.74 14.30 7.73
CA ILE A 369 -1.70 14.77 6.72
C ILE A 369 -1.92 16.28 6.79
N GLY A 370 -2.69 16.83 5.85
CA GLY A 370 -2.94 18.28 5.76
C GLY A 370 -1.71 19.07 5.30
N ILE A 371 -0.72 18.40 4.69
CA ILE A 371 0.53 19.02 4.25
C ILE A 371 0.25 19.83 2.99
N GLN A 372 0.13 21.15 3.13
CA GLN A 372 -0.13 22.08 2.04
C GLN A 372 0.42 23.47 2.37
N ARG A 373 0.50 24.34 1.36
CA ARG A 373 0.82 25.75 1.57
C ARG A 373 -0.24 26.40 2.47
N PRO A 374 0.09 27.44 3.24
CA PRO A 374 -0.83 28.06 4.18
C PRO A 374 -2.16 28.50 3.54
N VAL A 375 -3.27 28.16 4.18
CA VAL A 375 -4.61 28.55 3.76
C VAL A 375 -5.18 29.56 4.78
N ASN A 376 -5.76 30.66 4.28
CA ASN A 376 -6.40 31.65 5.17
C ASN A 376 -7.60 31.01 5.90
N GLY A 377 -7.61 31.17 7.22
CA GLY A 377 -8.68 30.63 8.06
C GLY A 377 -8.50 29.17 8.49
N SER A 378 -7.41 28.51 8.11
CA SER A 378 -7.05 27.19 8.66
C SER A 378 -6.99 27.25 10.19
N LYS A 379 -7.38 26.13 10.81
CA LYS A 379 -7.31 25.93 12.26
C LYS A 379 -6.19 24.96 12.61
N ASP A 380 -5.72 25.04 13.85
CA ASP A 380 -4.76 24.09 14.39
C ASP A 380 -5.35 22.68 14.35
N GLY A 381 -4.63 21.73 13.76
CA GLY A 381 -5.03 20.34 13.65
C GLY A 381 -4.67 19.47 14.85
N ALA A 382 -4.10 20.05 15.92
CA ALA A 382 -3.65 19.26 17.06
C ALA A 382 -4.79 18.50 17.73
N MET A 383 -4.58 17.20 17.99
CA MET A 383 -5.55 16.27 18.56
C MET A 383 -4.99 15.64 19.85
N LEU A 384 -5.88 15.36 20.81
CA LEU A 384 -5.52 14.57 21.98
C LEU A 384 -5.79 13.08 21.77
N ALA A 385 -4.91 12.26 22.27
CA ALA A 385 -5.01 10.81 22.22
C ALA A 385 -4.95 10.17 23.61
N ALA A 386 -5.70 9.13 23.81
CA ALA A 386 -5.66 8.28 25.00
C ALA A 386 -4.95 6.97 24.66
N THR A 387 -4.13 6.46 25.55
CA THR A 387 -3.41 5.19 25.35
C THR A 387 -4.27 3.96 25.65
N ARG A 388 -5.33 4.13 26.46
CA ARG A 388 -6.25 3.07 26.91
C ARG A 388 -7.68 3.58 27.06
N ALA A 389 -8.60 2.65 27.34
CA ALA A 389 -9.98 2.96 27.66
C ALA A 389 -10.11 3.87 28.89
N PHE A 390 -11.19 4.63 28.92
CA PHE A 390 -11.61 5.39 30.10
C PHE A 390 -12.45 4.51 31.03
N TYR A 391 -12.48 4.88 32.32
CA TYR A 391 -13.29 4.24 33.34
C TYR A 391 -13.72 5.22 34.41
N THR A 392 -14.69 4.81 35.23
CA THR A 392 -15.17 5.49 36.40
C THR A 392 -14.98 4.60 37.64
N ASP A 393 -14.76 5.18 38.84
CA ASP A 393 -14.48 4.40 40.06
C ASP A 393 -15.70 3.60 40.52
N LYS A 394 -16.90 4.00 40.18
CA LYS A 394 -18.18 3.29 40.39
C LYS A 394 -19.11 3.51 39.19
N GLU A 395 -20.08 2.65 39.05
CA GLU A 395 -21.03 2.74 37.94
C GLU A 395 -22.03 3.88 38.12
N THR A 396 -22.51 4.14 39.34
CA THR A 396 -23.56 5.15 39.59
C THR A 396 -23.07 6.27 40.52
N TYR A 397 -23.36 7.49 40.11
CA TYR A 397 -23.10 8.72 40.87
C TYR A 397 -24.39 9.50 41.08
N ARG A 398 -24.37 10.34 42.12
CA ARG A 398 -25.45 11.28 42.37
C ARG A 398 -25.22 12.62 41.67
N ARG A 399 -26.28 13.29 41.29
CA ARG A 399 -26.22 14.60 40.66
C ARG A 399 -25.46 15.65 41.47
N ASN A 400 -25.45 15.56 42.78
CA ASN A 400 -24.74 16.48 43.69
C ASN A 400 -23.29 16.02 43.99
N GLU A 401 -22.81 14.94 43.36
CA GLU A 401 -21.44 14.44 43.52
C GLU A 401 -20.51 15.01 42.45
N THR A 402 -19.24 15.16 42.84
CA THR A 402 -18.10 15.30 41.92
C THR A 402 -17.42 13.97 41.83
N PHE A 403 -17.15 13.51 40.63
CA PHE A 403 -16.51 12.22 40.32
C PHE A 403 -15.42 12.37 39.28
N GLN A 404 -14.60 11.34 39.09
CA GLN A 404 -13.49 11.35 38.13
C GLN A 404 -13.83 10.49 36.94
N ILE A 405 -13.58 11.04 35.74
CA ILE A 405 -13.35 10.24 34.54
C ILE A 405 -11.86 9.97 34.49
N ARG A 406 -11.47 8.69 34.46
CA ARG A 406 -10.08 8.25 34.52
C ARG A 406 -9.69 7.52 33.26
N ASN A 407 -8.47 7.74 32.77
CA ASN A 407 -7.85 6.86 31.79
C ASN A 407 -7.00 5.81 32.52
N ARG A 408 -6.95 4.59 32.00
CA ARG A 408 -6.18 3.49 32.61
C ARG A 408 -4.66 3.73 32.57
N GLU A 409 -4.20 4.62 31.69
CA GLU A 409 -2.82 5.08 31.63
C GLU A 409 -2.81 6.62 31.57
N TYR A 410 -2.95 7.22 30.39
CA TYR A 410 -2.97 8.68 30.22
C TYR A 410 -3.60 9.15 28.91
N VAL A 411 -3.95 10.44 28.88
CA VAL A 411 -4.27 11.24 27.70
C VAL A 411 -3.10 12.19 27.47
N TYR A 412 -2.71 12.39 26.25
CA TYR A 412 -1.54 13.19 25.86
C TYR A 412 -1.72 13.86 24.49
N LEU A 413 -0.84 14.81 24.18
CA LEU A 413 -0.70 15.36 22.82
C LEU A 413 0.33 14.51 22.06
N PRO A 414 -0.06 13.77 21.00
CA PRO A 414 0.85 12.88 20.28
C PRO A 414 1.78 13.59 19.28
N ALA A 415 1.87 14.91 19.32
CA ALA A 415 2.72 15.72 18.47
C ALA A 415 3.59 16.67 19.28
N LYS A 416 4.65 17.20 18.69
CA LYS A 416 5.46 18.26 19.28
C LYS A 416 4.64 19.57 19.36
N GLY A 417 4.96 20.40 20.34
CA GLY A 417 4.26 21.65 20.59
C GLY A 417 3.45 21.64 21.88
N GLN A 418 2.50 22.54 21.98
CA GLN A 418 1.60 22.64 23.14
C GLN A 418 0.21 23.02 22.71
N ILE A 419 -0.79 22.65 23.52
CA ILE A 419 -2.20 22.97 23.31
C ILE A 419 -2.85 23.32 24.66
N ASN A 420 -3.73 24.36 24.66
CA ASN A 420 -4.51 24.73 25.81
C ASN A 420 -5.94 24.19 25.69
N VAL A 421 -6.35 23.33 26.61
CA VAL A 421 -7.61 22.60 26.48
C VAL A 421 -8.39 22.57 27.78
N ARG A 422 -9.72 22.43 27.68
CA ARG A 422 -10.58 21.99 28.78
C ARG A 422 -11.12 20.62 28.46
N LEU A 423 -10.89 19.66 29.35
CA LEU A 423 -11.39 18.29 29.19
C LEU A 423 -12.87 18.22 29.53
N GLY A 424 -13.55 17.19 29.05
CA GLY A 424 -14.96 16.97 29.29
C GLY A 424 -15.52 15.71 28.67
N LEU A 425 -16.83 15.68 28.50
CA LEU A 425 -17.56 14.62 27.83
C LEU A 425 -18.48 15.21 26.75
N LYS A 426 -18.52 14.55 25.62
CA LYS A 426 -19.57 14.65 24.62
C LYS A 426 -20.67 13.65 24.95
N LEU A 427 -21.92 14.09 25.03
CA LEU A 427 -23.11 13.26 25.19
C LEU A 427 -23.88 13.26 23.87
N THR A 428 -24.10 12.09 23.29
CA THR A 428 -24.90 11.91 22.07
C THR A 428 -26.16 11.13 22.44
N ASP A 429 -27.33 11.70 22.17
CA ASP A 429 -28.61 11.03 22.42
C ASP A 429 -29.01 10.07 21.27
N SER A 430 -30.15 9.38 21.41
CA SER A 430 -30.64 8.42 20.41
C SER A 430 -31.01 9.05 19.04
N GLU A 431 -31.17 10.38 18.99
CA GLU A 431 -31.45 11.13 17.76
C GLU A 431 -30.17 11.69 17.13
N GLY A 432 -29.00 11.39 17.74
CA GLY A 432 -27.69 11.89 17.28
C GLY A 432 -27.38 13.34 17.70
N LYS A 433 -28.20 13.92 18.59
CA LYS A 433 -27.95 15.27 19.06
C LYS A 433 -26.86 15.29 20.11
N GLU A 434 -25.87 16.15 19.89
CA GLU A 434 -24.71 16.30 20.75
C GLU A 434 -24.86 17.40 21.80
N ARG A 435 -24.27 17.14 22.97
CA ARG A 435 -24.12 18.11 24.06
C ARG A 435 -22.77 17.87 24.72
N TYR A 436 -22.09 18.94 25.09
CA TYR A 436 -20.77 18.88 25.72
C TYR A 436 -20.84 19.33 27.18
N ILE A 437 -20.14 18.59 28.05
CA ILE A 437 -20.04 18.87 29.50
C ILE A 437 -18.57 19.09 29.83
N TYR A 438 -18.23 20.28 30.30
CA TYR A 438 -16.87 20.57 30.75
C TYR A 438 -16.55 19.84 32.05
N SER A 439 -15.28 19.48 32.24
CA SER A 439 -14.74 19.12 33.54
C SER A 439 -14.90 20.29 34.51
N SER A 440 -14.90 19.96 35.82
CA SER A 440 -14.95 20.99 36.88
C SER A 440 -13.63 21.76 37.00
N ASP A 441 -12.54 21.21 36.45
CA ASP A 441 -11.24 21.89 36.37
C ASP A 441 -11.23 22.95 35.28
N GLY A 442 -10.31 23.90 35.39
CA GLY A 442 -10.04 24.92 34.38
C GLY A 442 -9.34 24.34 33.14
N ALA A 443 -8.87 25.23 32.30
CA ALA A 443 -8.02 24.86 31.17
C ALA A 443 -6.67 24.31 31.66
N VAL A 444 -6.15 23.34 30.92
CA VAL A 444 -4.82 22.73 31.14
C VAL A 444 -3.99 22.89 29.86
N THR A 445 -2.70 23.21 30.04
CA THR A 445 -1.75 23.22 28.94
C THR A 445 -1.08 21.87 28.86
N LEU A 446 -1.21 21.19 27.72
CA LEU A 446 -0.50 19.96 27.40
C LEU A 446 0.66 20.27 26.46
N THR A 447 1.84 19.79 26.82
CA THR A 447 3.03 19.86 25.96
C THR A 447 3.32 18.49 25.40
N GLY A 448 3.56 18.41 24.12
CA GLY A 448 3.66 17.17 23.34
C GLY A 448 4.57 16.13 24.00
N MET A 449 4.07 14.93 24.17
CA MET A 449 4.70 13.74 24.74
C MET A 449 5.20 13.88 26.20
N SER A 450 5.26 15.09 26.74
CA SER A 450 5.84 15.35 28.08
C SER A 450 4.81 15.66 29.16
N THR A 451 3.60 16.05 28.78
CA THR A 451 2.51 16.31 29.72
C THR A 451 1.38 15.31 29.50
N VAL A 452 0.95 14.68 30.57
CA VAL A 452 -0.11 13.65 30.53
C VAL A 452 -1.20 13.92 31.55
N VAL A 453 -2.41 13.51 31.23
CA VAL A 453 -3.58 13.57 32.13
C VAL A 453 -4.10 12.15 32.33
N THR A 454 -4.22 11.73 33.60
CA THR A 454 -4.74 10.41 33.95
C THR A 454 -6.19 10.44 34.44
N ALA A 455 -6.69 11.62 34.85
CA ALA A 455 -8.04 11.81 35.31
C ALA A 455 -8.48 13.29 35.25
N TYR A 456 -9.78 13.52 35.15
CA TYR A 456 -10.37 14.83 35.29
C TYR A 456 -11.74 14.77 35.99
N PRO A 457 -12.10 15.79 36.85
CA PRO A 457 -13.32 15.75 37.62
C PRO A 457 -14.54 16.21 36.85
N MET A 458 -15.67 15.57 37.08
CA MET A 458 -16.99 15.95 36.52
C MET A 458 -17.96 16.22 37.71
N TYR A 459 -18.75 17.29 37.59
CA TYR A 459 -19.81 17.57 38.55
C TYR A 459 -21.16 17.09 37.99
N GLY A 460 -21.84 16.20 38.71
CA GLY A 460 -23.10 15.59 38.28
C GLY A 460 -24.21 16.60 37.99
N GLY A 461 -24.21 17.78 38.66
CA GLY A 461 -25.16 18.84 38.41
C GLY A 461 -25.12 19.48 37.00
N ASN A 462 -24.02 19.31 36.31
CA ASN A 462 -23.83 19.84 34.92
C ASN A 462 -24.47 18.95 33.84
N PHE A 463 -24.91 17.73 34.21
CA PHE A 463 -25.52 16.78 33.26
C PHE A 463 -27.02 17.10 33.04
N PRO A 464 -27.64 16.62 31.95
CA PRO A 464 -29.08 16.72 31.71
C PRO A 464 -29.92 16.16 32.85
N GLN A 465 -31.21 16.55 32.92
CA GLN A 465 -32.08 16.09 34.00
C GLN A 465 -32.45 14.60 33.88
N SER A 466 -32.60 14.10 32.68
CA SER A 466 -32.86 12.69 32.39
C SER A 466 -32.45 12.34 30.96
N GLY A 467 -32.34 11.06 30.63
CA GLY A 467 -32.12 10.55 29.29
C GLY A 467 -31.07 9.45 29.21
N ASN A 468 -30.98 8.88 28.02
CA ASN A 468 -29.96 7.90 27.65
C ASN A 468 -29.02 8.54 26.66
N TYR A 469 -27.72 8.37 26.86
CA TYR A 469 -26.69 8.99 26.07
C TYR A 469 -25.53 8.00 25.85
N ILE A 470 -24.86 8.15 24.69
CA ILE A 470 -23.47 7.69 24.57
C ILE A 470 -22.59 8.85 25.05
N ALA A 471 -21.78 8.60 26.08
CA ALA A 471 -20.85 9.58 26.64
C ALA A 471 -19.42 9.26 26.21
N THR A 472 -18.80 10.11 25.38
CA THR A 472 -17.43 9.95 24.91
C THR A 472 -16.51 11.03 25.49
N PRO A 473 -15.27 10.70 25.87
CA PRO A 473 -14.28 11.69 26.29
C PRO A 473 -14.00 12.71 25.18
N ALA A 474 -14.00 13.98 25.53
CA ALA A 474 -13.83 15.09 24.59
C ALA A 474 -12.99 16.21 25.22
N PHE A 475 -12.48 17.10 24.39
CA PHE A 475 -11.80 18.29 24.84
C PHE A 475 -12.25 19.54 24.05
N TYR A 476 -12.21 20.66 24.70
CA TYR A 476 -12.42 21.97 24.09
C TYR A 476 -11.07 22.64 23.91
N ASN A 477 -10.67 22.90 22.66
CA ASN A 477 -9.48 23.68 22.37
C ASN A 477 -9.77 25.15 22.60
N THR A 478 -9.06 25.79 23.53
CA THR A 478 -9.34 27.20 23.92
C THR A 478 -8.83 28.21 22.89
N GLU A 479 -7.98 27.78 21.94
CA GLU A 479 -7.45 28.65 20.87
C GLU A 479 -8.32 28.65 19.62
N THR A 480 -8.83 27.47 19.25
CA THR A 480 -9.75 27.33 18.09
C THR A 480 -11.22 27.52 18.47
N GLU A 481 -11.52 27.53 19.78
CA GLU A 481 -12.87 27.60 20.33
C GLU A 481 -13.80 26.47 19.88
N GLU A 482 -13.24 25.25 19.71
CA GLU A 482 -13.95 24.08 19.21
C GLU A 482 -13.82 22.88 20.14
N TRP A 483 -14.86 22.03 20.10
CA TRP A 483 -14.84 20.73 20.73
C TRP A 483 -14.33 19.67 19.76
N HIS A 484 -13.52 18.75 20.29
CA HIS A 484 -12.99 17.58 19.58
C HIS A 484 -13.12 16.34 20.47
N ASP A 485 -13.29 15.19 19.84
CA ASP A 485 -13.21 13.91 20.54
C ASP A 485 -11.76 13.63 20.94
N ILE A 486 -11.56 13.01 22.12
CA ILE A 486 -10.26 12.43 22.47
C ILE A 486 -10.16 11.10 21.71
N LEU A 487 -9.12 10.94 20.90
CA LEU A 487 -8.86 9.71 20.18
C LEU A 487 -8.59 8.56 21.16
N ILE A 488 -9.30 7.46 21.00
CA ILE A 488 -9.15 6.23 21.79
C ILE A 488 -8.86 5.10 20.83
N PRO A 489 -7.84 4.25 21.08
CA PRO A 489 -7.53 3.17 20.15
C PRO A 489 -8.74 2.26 19.91
N ILE A 490 -8.90 1.80 18.66
CA ILE A 490 -10.09 1.08 18.21
C ILE A 490 -10.34 -0.21 18.98
N ASN A 491 -9.27 -0.83 19.51
CA ASN A 491 -9.32 -2.06 20.28
C ASN A 491 -9.69 -1.84 21.76
N TYR A 492 -10.17 -0.65 22.13
CA TYR A 492 -10.66 -0.32 23.48
C TYR A 492 -12.07 0.26 23.45
N SER A 493 -12.72 0.21 24.63
CA SER A 493 -13.98 0.91 24.86
C SER A 493 -13.81 2.41 24.62
N ARG A 494 -14.55 2.96 23.66
CA ARG A 494 -14.48 4.39 23.27
C ARG A 494 -15.35 5.32 24.13
N GLY A 495 -16.04 4.82 25.17
CA GLY A 495 -16.90 5.62 26.01
C GLY A 495 -17.83 4.81 26.90
N PHE A 496 -18.98 5.38 27.22
CA PHE A 496 -19.95 4.81 28.15
C PHE A 496 -21.37 4.92 27.61
N ASN A 497 -22.20 3.92 27.93
CA ASN A 497 -23.65 4.12 27.99
C ASN A 497 -23.95 4.88 29.30
N LEU A 498 -24.51 6.07 29.18
CA LEU A 498 -24.90 6.92 30.31
C LEU A 498 -26.42 6.95 30.41
N VAL A 499 -26.96 6.44 31.51
CA VAL A 499 -28.38 6.50 31.84
C VAL A 499 -28.57 7.49 32.99
N ILE A 500 -29.44 8.49 32.80
CA ILE A 500 -29.75 9.50 33.81
C ILE A 500 -31.22 9.37 34.21
N GLU A 501 -31.44 8.94 35.47
CA GLU A 501 -32.77 8.76 36.04
C GLU A 501 -32.85 9.49 37.39
N GLY A 502 -33.64 10.57 37.42
CA GLY A 502 -33.76 11.41 38.63
C GLY A 502 -32.38 11.98 39.03
N ASP A 503 -31.95 11.64 40.23
CA ASP A 503 -30.66 12.08 40.76
C ASP A 503 -29.48 11.12 40.44
N ASN A 504 -29.74 10.03 39.75
CA ASN A 504 -28.71 9.05 39.44
C ASN A 504 -28.13 9.23 38.01
N LEU A 505 -26.81 9.14 37.91
CA LEU A 505 -26.04 9.08 36.67
C LEU A 505 -25.32 7.71 36.67
N THR A 506 -25.72 6.81 35.77
CA THR A 506 -25.15 5.47 35.65
C THR A 506 -24.32 5.37 34.40
N PHE A 507 -23.02 5.08 34.55
CA PHE A 507 -22.04 4.94 33.50
C PHE A 507 -21.67 3.45 33.31
N THR A 508 -22.01 2.86 32.19
CA THR A 508 -21.59 1.52 31.84
C THR A 508 -20.63 1.60 30.65
N PRO A 509 -19.38 1.12 30.78
CA PRO A 509 -18.45 1.14 29.63
C PRO A 509 -19.03 0.48 28.39
N LEU A 510 -18.80 1.07 27.22
CA LEU A 510 -19.04 0.39 25.94
C LEU A 510 -18.10 -0.80 25.83
N VAL A 511 -18.60 -1.95 25.44
CA VAL A 511 -17.80 -3.17 25.38
C VAL A 511 -17.16 -3.28 23.98
N TYR A 512 -15.85 -3.39 23.94
CA TYR A 512 -15.13 -3.84 22.75
C TYR A 512 -14.78 -5.31 22.94
N ALA A 513 -15.45 -6.17 22.20
CA ALA A 513 -15.27 -7.63 22.24
C ALA A 513 -15.59 -8.21 20.85
N PRO A 514 -14.69 -8.00 19.86
CA PRO A 514 -14.89 -8.58 18.54
C PRO A 514 -14.79 -10.11 18.61
N GLU A 515 -15.71 -10.78 17.93
CA GLU A 515 -15.75 -12.23 17.83
C GLU A 515 -15.01 -12.68 16.56
N LEU A 516 -13.67 -12.53 16.57
CA LEU A 516 -12.81 -12.97 15.46
C LEU A 516 -12.77 -14.49 15.38
N LYS A 517 -13.03 -15.02 14.18
CA LYS A 517 -12.90 -16.44 13.83
C LYS A 517 -11.98 -16.58 12.64
N ILE A 518 -11.07 -17.56 12.71
CA ILE A 518 -10.19 -17.94 11.61
C ILE A 518 -10.53 -19.36 11.18
N SER A 519 -10.81 -19.55 9.91
CA SER A 519 -11.26 -20.80 9.28
C SER A 519 -10.43 -21.10 8.03
N ASN A 520 -10.69 -22.22 7.37
CA ASN A 520 -10.04 -22.62 6.12
C ASN A 520 -8.50 -22.64 6.18
N VAL A 521 -7.94 -22.98 7.34
CA VAL A 521 -6.49 -22.99 7.55
C VAL A 521 -5.82 -24.07 6.69
N GLN A 522 -4.96 -23.66 5.77
CA GLN A 522 -4.17 -24.54 4.92
C GLN A 522 -2.69 -24.28 5.13
N VAL A 523 -1.91 -25.35 5.35
CA VAL A 523 -0.45 -25.29 5.46
C VAL A 523 0.13 -25.73 4.13
N LEU A 524 0.70 -24.77 3.40
CA LEU A 524 1.15 -24.98 2.02
C LEU A 524 2.59 -25.47 1.91
N THR A 525 3.39 -25.33 2.98
CA THR A 525 4.81 -25.68 3.01
C THR A 525 5.16 -26.57 4.20
N PRO A 526 6.25 -27.34 4.15
CA PRO A 526 6.77 -28.03 5.33
C PRO A 526 7.13 -27.06 6.46
N LEU A 527 6.94 -27.51 7.72
CA LEU A 527 7.15 -26.70 8.91
C LEU A 527 8.44 -27.06 9.64
N TYR A 528 9.37 -26.10 9.74
CA TYR A 528 10.66 -26.24 10.46
C TYR A 528 10.85 -25.08 11.45
N ASN A 529 11.80 -25.25 12.37
CA ASN A 529 12.29 -24.17 13.22
C ASN A 529 13.04 -23.13 12.40
N LYS A 530 12.69 -21.85 12.53
CA LYS A 530 13.40 -20.71 11.92
C LYS A 530 13.56 -20.78 10.39
N VAL A 531 12.63 -21.46 9.74
CA VAL A 531 12.49 -21.48 8.28
C VAL A 531 11.13 -20.90 7.96
N ASN A 532 11.04 -20.09 6.93
CA ASN A 532 9.77 -19.51 6.49
C ASN A 532 8.80 -20.64 6.09
N PHE A 533 7.57 -20.46 6.44
CA PHE A 533 6.44 -21.28 6.05
C PHE A 533 5.35 -20.41 5.43
N HIS A 534 4.48 -21.04 4.66
CA HIS A 534 3.34 -20.41 4.02
C HIS A 534 2.04 -21.06 4.50
N ILE A 535 1.14 -20.25 5.04
CA ILE A 535 -0.17 -20.68 5.53
C ILE A 535 -1.22 -19.70 4.99
N THR A 536 -2.31 -20.24 4.46
CA THR A 536 -3.49 -19.45 4.11
C THR A 536 -4.63 -19.74 5.08
N ALA A 537 -5.51 -18.76 5.28
CA ALA A 537 -6.70 -18.89 6.13
C ALA A 537 -7.70 -17.78 5.80
N THR A 538 -8.92 -17.88 6.30
CA THR A 538 -9.96 -16.85 6.18
C THR A 538 -10.30 -16.32 7.56
N ALA A 539 -10.18 -15.01 7.78
CA ALA A 539 -10.60 -14.34 9.02
C ALA A 539 -11.97 -13.67 8.83
N THR A 540 -12.85 -13.84 9.80
CA THR A 540 -14.20 -13.23 9.82
C THR A 540 -14.51 -12.66 11.20
N VAL A 541 -15.30 -11.60 11.23
CA VAL A 541 -15.87 -11.04 12.46
C VAL A 541 -17.33 -10.66 12.20
N ASP A 542 -18.22 -10.96 13.18
CA ASP A 542 -19.66 -10.77 12.99
C ASP A 542 -20.20 -9.48 13.64
N ASN A 543 -19.57 -8.99 14.70
CA ASN A 543 -20.15 -7.98 15.59
C ASN A 543 -19.45 -6.62 15.58
N GLN A 544 -18.13 -6.59 15.62
CA GLN A 544 -17.30 -5.37 15.70
C GLN A 544 -16.02 -5.62 14.92
N GLU A 545 -15.49 -4.57 14.28
CA GLU A 545 -14.20 -4.61 13.62
C GLU A 545 -13.12 -5.15 14.57
N PHE A 546 -12.28 -6.03 14.06
CA PHE A 546 -11.07 -6.50 14.75
C PHE A 546 -9.85 -5.86 14.11
N TYR A 547 -9.14 -5.05 14.87
CA TYR A 547 -7.81 -4.55 14.51
C TYR A 547 -6.81 -5.02 15.57
N GLY A 548 -5.87 -5.86 15.16
CA GLY A 548 -4.90 -6.44 16.07
C GLY A 548 -4.00 -7.48 15.44
N SER A 549 -3.11 -8.05 16.25
CA SER A 549 -2.16 -9.06 15.77
C SER A 549 -2.70 -10.47 15.98
N VAL A 550 -2.46 -11.31 14.97
CA VAL A 550 -2.62 -12.76 15.05
C VAL A 550 -1.29 -13.46 14.82
N LEU A 551 -1.16 -14.67 15.30
CA LEU A 551 0.02 -15.51 15.10
C LEU A 551 -0.37 -16.99 15.10
N VAL A 552 0.47 -17.82 14.53
CA VAL A 552 0.29 -19.27 14.51
C VAL A 552 1.05 -19.89 15.68
N ALA A 553 0.41 -20.78 16.41
CA ALA A 553 1.01 -21.51 17.53
C ALA A 553 0.92 -23.02 17.34
N LEU A 554 1.95 -23.73 17.76
CA LEU A 554 2.01 -25.19 17.81
C LEU A 554 1.76 -25.67 19.23
N PHE A 555 0.82 -26.59 19.38
CA PHE A 555 0.51 -27.28 20.64
C PHE A 555 0.78 -28.78 20.48
N LYS A 556 1.35 -29.42 21.50
CA LYS A 556 1.33 -30.88 21.53
C LYS A 556 -0.10 -31.35 21.76
N LYS A 557 -0.51 -32.39 21.06
CA LYS A 557 -1.86 -32.96 21.16
C LYS A 557 -2.31 -33.16 22.59
N GLY A 558 -3.43 -32.54 22.93
CA GLY A 558 -4.00 -32.56 24.28
C GLY A 558 -3.27 -31.68 25.32
N SER A 559 -2.35 -30.83 24.90
CA SER A 559 -1.66 -29.86 25.76
C SER A 559 -2.24 -28.43 25.56
N THR A 560 -2.25 -27.66 26.64
CA THR A 560 -2.58 -26.20 26.59
C THR A 560 -1.34 -25.32 26.46
N GLY A 561 -0.14 -25.91 26.59
CA GLY A 561 1.11 -25.17 26.50
C GLY A 561 1.57 -24.96 25.06
N ILE A 562 1.93 -23.71 24.71
CA ILE A 562 2.49 -23.35 23.40
C ILE A 562 3.92 -23.90 23.30
N ALA A 563 4.14 -24.81 22.37
CA ALA A 563 5.45 -25.42 22.10
C ALA A 563 6.32 -24.49 21.22
N ASN A 564 5.71 -23.86 20.22
CA ASN A 564 6.35 -22.88 19.35
C ASN A 564 5.31 -21.88 18.84
N ARG A 565 5.74 -20.73 18.34
CA ARG A 565 4.85 -19.72 17.72
C ARG A 565 5.58 -18.94 16.65
N SER A 566 4.83 -18.44 15.68
CA SER A 566 5.32 -17.57 14.62
C SER A 566 5.60 -16.14 15.09
N SER A 567 6.18 -15.32 14.23
CA SER A 567 6.05 -13.87 14.30
C SER A 567 4.58 -13.45 14.17
N LYS A 568 4.29 -12.22 14.57
CA LYS A 568 2.94 -11.64 14.51
C LYS A 568 2.62 -11.17 13.10
N MET A 569 1.35 -11.24 12.74
CA MET A 569 0.79 -10.59 11.57
C MET A 569 -0.30 -9.62 12.02
N GLN A 570 -0.22 -8.37 11.62
CA GLN A 570 -1.28 -7.40 11.86
C GLN A 570 -2.41 -7.65 10.87
N ILE A 571 -3.64 -7.72 11.36
CA ILE A 571 -4.84 -7.83 10.53
C ILE A 571 -5.89 -6.81 10.94
N ASP A 572 -6.73 -6.47 9.97
CA ASP A 572 -7.86 -5.59 10.10
C ASP A 572 -9.07 -6.25 9.43
N VAL A 573 -10.10 -6.58 10.21
CA VAL A 573 -11.26 -7.35 9.73
C VAL A 573 -12.52 -6.60 10.11
N GLU A 574 -13.25 -6.11 9.12
CA GLU A 574 -14.54 -5.44 9.31
C GLU A 574 -15.71 -6.45 9.34
N PRO A 575 -16.79 -6.16 10.08
CA PRO A 575 -17.98 -7.02 10.10
C PRO A 575 -18.57 -7.24 8.70
N GLY A 576 -18.77 -8.52 8.36
CA GLY A 576 -19.31 -8.91 7.06
C GLY A 576 -18.32 -8.83 5.90
N GLN A 577 -17.03 -8.53 6.16
CA GLN A 577 -15.94 -8.48 5.18
C GLN A 577 -14.88 -9.53 5.53
N PRO A 578 -14.94 -10.75 4.99
CA PRO A 578 -13.91 -11.76 5.21
C PRO A 578 -12.56 -11.27 4.70
N LEU A 579 -11.51 -11.47 5.49
CA LEU A 579 -10.13 -11.21 5.10
C LEU A 579 -9.45 -12.53 4.79
N GLU A 580 -8.93 -12.68 3.58
CA GLU A 580 -8.04 -13.78 3.24
C GLU A 580 -6.65 -13.51 3.83
N ILE A 581 -6.23 -14.41 4.71
CA ILE A 581 -4.90 -14.40 5.30
C ILE A 581 -3.96 -15.18 4.38
N ASP A 582 -2.91 -14.52 3.93
CA ASP A 582 -1.77 -15.11 3.22
C ASP A 582 -0.51 -14.86 4.07
N MET A 583 -0.18 -15.82 4.94
CA MET A 583 0.84 -15.63 5.96
C MET A 583 2.14 -16.35 5.60
N ILE A 584 3.16 -15.57 5.26
CA ILE A 584 4.54 -16.02 5.19
C ILE A 584 5.22 -15.61 6.51
N SER A 585 5.69 -16.58 7.28
CA SER A 585 6.25 -16.33 8.60
C SER A 585 7.21 -17.43 9.01
N GLN A 586 7.87 -17.29 10.14
CA GLN A 586 8.75 -18.34 10.70
C GLN A 586 8.48 -18.55 12.18
N PHE A 587 8.78 -19.74 12.67
CA PHE A 587 8.68 -20.03 14.09
C PHE A 587 9.87 -19.44 14.86
N THR A 588 9.56 -18.64 15.89
CA THR A 588 10.54 -17.85 16.65
C THR A 588 11.31 -18.65 17.70
N ARG A 589 10.78 -19.80 18.13
CA ARG A 589 11.39 -20.67 19.13
C ARG A 589 11.78 -22.01 18.48
N THR A 590 12.42 -22.89 19.27
CA THR A 590 12.80 -24.24 18.84
C THR A 590 11.87 -25.27 19.46
N ALA A 591 11.26 -26.11 18.62
CA ALA A 591 10.47 -27.26 19.02
C ALA A 591 11.07 -28.56 18.40
N THR A 592 10.81 -29.70 19.01
CA THR A 592 11.24 -31.01 18.50
C THR A 592 10.33 -31.49 17.37
N ALA A 593 10.87 -32.27 16.44
CA ALA A 593 10.06 -32.90 15.41
C ALA A 593 8.96 -33.79 16.01
N GLY A 594 7.81 -33.85 15.34
CA GLY A 594 6.66 -34.67 15.75
C GLY A 594 5.31 -34.11 15.29
N GLU A 595 4.24 -34.76 15.72
CA GLU A 595 2.86 -34.33 15.44
C GLU A 595 2.43 -33.25 16.42
N TYR A 596 1.87 -32.15 15.88
CA TYR A 596 1.37 -30.99 16.61
C TYR A 596 -0.01 -30.57 16.11
N GLU A 597 -0.73 -29.84 16.96
CA GLU A 597 -1.91 -29.06 16.61
C GLU A 597 -1.45 -27.62 16.31
N LEU A 598 -1.68 -27.17 15.07
CA LEU A 598 -1.45 -25.79 14.63
C LEU A 598 -2.74 -25.00 14.80
N VAL A 599 -2.67 -23.84 15.45
CA VAL A 599 -3.82 -23.01 15.79
C VAL A 599 -3.44 -21.54 15.61
N PHE A 600 -4.31 -20.75 15.02
CA PHE A 600 -4.21 -19.28 15.10
C PHE A 600 -4.61 -18.81 16.48
N ILE A 601 -3.86 -17.89 17.04
CA ILE A 601 -4.12 -17.29 18.37
C ILE A 601 -3.96 -15.76 18.29
N ASP A 602 -4.61 -15.04 19.23
CA ASP A 602 -4.37 -13.62 19.47
C ASP A 602 -3.16 -13.37 20.37
N GLU A 603 -2.86 -12.12 20.66
CA GLU A 603 -1.78 -11.70 21.56
C GLU A 603 -1.96 -12.19 23.00
N ASN A 604 -3.19 -12.43 23.43
CA ASN A 604 -3.54 -12.95 24.75
C ASN A 604 -3.52 -14.49 24.82
N ASN A 605 -3.16 -15.14 23.70
CA ASN A 605 -3.15 -16.60 23.49
C ASN A 605 -4.57 -17.23 23.44
N ASN A 606 -5.60 -16.47 23.18
CA ASN A 606 -6.92 -17.02 22.89
C ASN A 606 -6.90 -17.70 21.53
N ARG A 607 -7.49 -18.89 21.43
CA ARG A 607 -7.59 -19.64 20.18
C ARG A 607 -8.63 -19.00 19.26
N LEU A 608 -8.25 -18.75 18.01
CA LEU A 608 -9.06 -18.10 16.98
C LEU A 608 -9.49 -19.06 15.88
N SER A 609 -8.87 -20.23 15.80
CA SER A 609 -9.19 -21.27 14.82
C SER A 609 -9.35 -22.65 15.46
N ASP A 610 -9.99 -23.55 14.74
CA ASP A 610 -9.90 -24.97 15.05
C ASP A 610 -8.46 -25.49 14.84
N PRO A 611 -8.04 -26.53 15.57
CA PRO A 611 -6.71 -27.09 15.44
C PRO A 611 -6.57 -27.88 14.13
N VAL A 612 -5.47 -27.62 13.41
CA VAL A 612 -5.03 -28.41 12.25
C VAL A 612 -3.89 -29.32 12.67
N THR A 613 -4.03 -30.65 12.46
CA THR A 613 -2.94 -31.59 12.75
C THR A 613 -1.85 -31.44 11.71
N VAL A 614 -0.60 -31.18 12.16
CA VAL A 614 0.57 -30.97 11.30
C VAL A 614 1.74 -31.84 11.74
N ASN A 615 2.57 -32.25 10.80
CA ASN A 615 3.85 -32.88 11.08
C ASN A 615 4.96 -31.82 11.09
N PHE A 616 5.42 -31.43 12.27
CA PHE A 616 6.51 -30.50 12.43
C PHE A 616 7.85 -31.22 12.34
N LEU A 617 8.73 -30.77 11.46
CA LEU A 617 9.95 -31.48 11.08
C LEU A 617 11.16 -31.13 11.96
N GLY A 618 10.99 -30.23 12.90
CA GLY A 618 12.06 -29.83 13.84
C GLY A 618 13.04 -28.84 13.20
N THR A 619 14.33 -29.03 13.45
CA THR A 619 15.37 -28.16 12.89
C THR A 619 15.83 -28.73 11.54
N LEU A 620 15.82 -27.89 10.51
CA LEU A 620 16.34 -28.27 9.20
C LEU A 620 17.82 -28.69 9.30
N GLN A 621 18.14 -29.85 8.75
CA GLN A 621 19.49 -30.39 8.77
C GLN A 621 20.21 -30.00 7.47
N GLY A 622 21.44 -29.52 7.60
CA GLY A 622 22.25 -29.08 6.46
C GLY A 622 22.04 -27.62 6.05
N THR A 623 22.79 -27.20 5.05
CA THR A 623 22.66 -25.85 4.43
C THR A 623 21.87 -25.98 3.15
N THR A 624 20.98 -25.02 2.88
CA THR A 624 20.30 -24.94 1.60
C THR A 624 21.32 -24.62 0.51
N THR A 625 21.34 -25.44 -0.54
CA THR A 625 22.14 -25.21 -1.75
C THR A 625 21.24 -25.22 -2.97
N LEU A 626 21.52 -24.31 -3.89
CA LEU A 626 20.73 -24.08 -5.09
C LEU A 626 21.57 -24.29 -6.35
N GLU A 627 20.94 -24.80 -7.39
CA GLU A 627 21.46 -24.88 -8.75
C GLU A 627 20.58 -24.03 -9.68
N VAL A 628 21.19 -23.11 -10.40
CA VAL A 628 20.51 -22.38 -11.47
C VAL A 628 20.57 -23.24 -12.73
N VAL A 629 19.47 -23.93 -13.03
CA VAL A 629 19.36 -24.79 -14.20
C VAL A 629 19.36 -23.99 -15.49
N LYS A 630 18.65 -22.82 -15.47
CA LYS A 630 18.56 -21.87 -16.57
C LYS A 630 18.37 -20.48 -16.02
N PHE A 631 19.00 -19.48 -16.66
CA PHE A 631 18.74 -18.06 -16.40
C PHE A 631 19.01 -17.26 -17.66
N SER A 632 18.00 -16.57 -18.18
CA SER A 632 18.09 -15.89 -19.47
C SER A 632 17.16 -14.68 -19.52
N PRO A 633 17.52 -13.63 -20.28
CA PRO A 633 16.60 -12.55 -20.57
C PRO A 633 15.48 -13.04 -21.52
N GLU A 634 14.33 -12.41 -21.45
CA GLU A 634 13.24 -12.64 -22.42
C GLU A 634 13.67 -12.31 -23.86
N SER A 635 14.48 -11.25 -24.01
CA SER A 635 15.09 -10.84 -25.27
C SER A 635 16.53 -10.36 -25.06
N ASN A 636 17.40 -10.54 -26.08
CA ASN A 636 18.78 -10.07 -26.03
C ASN A 636 18.90 -8.52 -25.97
N SER A 637 17.82 -7.78 -26.20
CA SER A 637 17.77 -6.33 -26.11
C SER A 637 16.40 -5.88 -25.62
N MET A 638 16.33 -5.32 -24.42
CA MET A 638 15.09 -4.93 -23.73
C MET A 638 15.06 -3.43 -23.47
N PRO A 639 13.86 -2.80 -23.40
CA PRO A 639 13.76 -1.43 -22.95
C PRO A 639 14.15 -1.34 -21.47
N GLN A 640 14.79 -0.22 -21.07
CA GLN A 640 15.28 -0.04 -19.70
C GLN A 640 14.14 0.07 -18.66
N ASN A 641 12.92 0.38 -19.09
CA ASN A 641 11.72 0.45 -18.27
C ASN A 641 10.90 -0.86 -18.27
N HIS A 642 11.38 -1.88 -18.95
CA HIS A 642 10.73 -3.20 -18.96
C HIS A 642 11.79 -4.27 -19.24
N ILE A 643 12.40 -4.75 -18.17
CA ILE A 643 13.44 -5.79 -18.18
C ILE A 643 12.81 -7.05 -17.60
N LYS A 644 12.72 -8.10 -18.40
CA LYS A 644 12.15 -9.38 -17.97
C LYS A 644 13.17 -10.49 -18.09
N LEU A 645 13.37 -11.21 -17.01
CA LEU A 645 14.30 -12.34 -16.89
C LEU A 645 13.54 -13.58 -16.46
N ASN A 646 13.87 -14.71 -17.07
CA ASN A 646 13.26 -15.99 -16.79
C ASN A 646 14.34 -16.99 -16.36
N GLY A 647 14.01 -17.84 -15.41
CA GLY A 647 14.94 -18.82 -14.89
C GLY A 647 14.27 -20.08 -14.39
N THR A 648 15.09 -21.10 -14.17
CA THR A 648 14.71 -22.33 -13.48
C THR A 648 15.71 -22.56 -12.35
N ILE A 649 15.23 -22.68 -11.12
CA ILE A 649 16.03 -22.93 -9.93
C ILE A 649 15.70 -24.31 -9.37
N LYS A 650 16.72 -25.01 -8.87
CA LYS A 650 16.61 -26.33 -8.22
C LYS A 650 17.21 -26.26 -6.83
N CYS A 651 16.49 -26.77 -5.84
CA CYS A 651 17.03 -26.98 -4.51
C CYS A 651 17.80 -28.33 -4.50
N THR A 652 19.10 -28.28 -4.34
CA THR A 652 19.97 -29.47 -4.37
C THR A 652 20.22 -30.07 -2.99
N SER A 653 20.01 -29.27 -1.94
CA SER A 653 20.06 -29.68 -0.54
C SER A 653 19.26 -28.71 0.31
N GLY A 654 18.64 -29.19 1.39
CA GLY A 654 17.89 -28.38 2.33
C GLY A 654 16.52 -27.96 1.80
N GLN A 655 16.15 -26.72 2.02
CA GLN A 655 14.85 -26.16 1.59
C GLN A 655 15.02 -24.69 1.22
N LEU A 656 14.54 -24.28 0.05
CA LEU A 656 14.34 -22.88 -0.29
C LEU A 656 12.95 -22.44 0.20
N ALA A 657 12.87 -21.30 0.91
CA ALA A 657 11.62 -20.75 1.43
C ALA A 657 11.70 -19.22 1.50
N GLU A 658 12.20 -18.59 0.43
CA GLU A 658 12.41 -17.16 0.35
C GLU A 658 12.49 -16.68 -1.10
N PRO A 659 12.35 -15.35 -1.37
CA PRO A 659 12.60 -14.78 -2.69
C PRO A 659 14.08 -14.91 -3.07
N LEU A 660 14.35 -15.01 -4.38
CA LEU A 660 15.71 -14.90 -4.91
C LEU A 660 16.04 -13.44 -5.23
N SER A 661 17.22 -12.99 -4.83
CA SER A 661 17.73 -11.67 -5.16
C SER A 661 18.47 -11.68 -6.50
N ILE A 662 18.12 -10.76 -7.39
CA ILE A 662 18.70 -10.63 -8.73
C ILE A 662 19.34 -9.26 -8.87
N TYR A 663 20.66 -9.25 -8.95
CA TYR A 663 21.47 -8.03 -9.09
C TYR A 663 21.77 -7.75 -10.56
N LEU A 664 21.56 -6.51 -10.99
CA LEU A 664 21.96 -6.03 -12.30
C LEU A 664 23.31 -5.31 -12.20
N PHE A 665 24.25 -5.67 -13.08
CA PHE A 665 25.56 -5.02 -13.22
C PHE A 665 25.66 -4.34 -14.59
N SER A 666 26.07 -3.07 -14.57
CA SER A 666 26.42 -2.30 -15.75
C SER A 666 27.90 -2.52 -16.09
N PRO A 667 28.29 -2.53 -17.37
CA PRO A 667 29.71 -2.60 -17.75
C PRO A 667 30.54 -1.40 -17.30
N ASP A 668 29.90 -0.30 -16.88
CA ASP A 668 30.55 0.94 -16.43
C ASP A 668 30.63 1.04 -14.90
N SER A 669 30.17 0.02 -14.15
CA SER A 669 30.15 0.03 -12.69
C SER A 669 30.72 -1.26 -12.11
N ASN A 670 31.49 -1.14 -11.04
CA ASN A 670 31.95 -2.29 -10.26
C ASN A 670 30.92 -2.75 -9.23
N TYR A 671 29.81 -2.02 -9.08
CA TYR A 671 28.71 -2.31 -8.17
C TYR A 671 27.45 -2.64 -8.94
N SER A 672 26.53 -3.32 -8.28
CA SER A 672 25.19 -3.51 -8.84
C SER A 672 24.48 -2.16 -9.03
N VAL A 673 23.79 -2.02 -10.16
CA VAL A 673 23.08 -0.79 -10.52
C VAL A 673 21.57 -0.92 -10.36
N ALA A 674 21.06 -2.15 -10.15
CA ALA A 674 19.68 -2.43 -9.74
C ALA A 674 19.62 -3.76 -9.00
N LEU A 675 18.60 -3.94 -8.20
CA LEU A 675 18.29 -5.16 -7.46
C LEU A 675 16.79 -5.44 -7.60
N TRP A 676 16.45 -6.66 -7.95
CA TRP A 676 15.08 -7.15 -8.03
C TRP A 676 14.95 -8.43 -7.23
N GLN A 677 13.72 -8.79 -6.85
CA GLN A 677 13.43 -10.07 -6.20
C GLN A 677 12.33 -10.81 -6.97
N THR A 678 12.40 -12.14 -6.92
CA THR A 678 11.29 -12.99 -7.36
C THR A 678 10.17 -12.95 -6.33
N GLU A 679 8.99 -13.42 -6.72
CA GLU A 679 8.03 -13.90 -5.71
C GLU A 679 8.70 -14.96 -4.83
N PRO A 680 8.24 -15.16 -3.58
CA PRO A 680 8.76 -16.20 -2.71
C PRO A 680 8.70 -17.59 -3.37
N ILE A 681 9.79 -18.35 -3.27
CA ILE A 681 9.92 -19.69 -3.87
C ILE A 681 10.03 -20.72 -2.75
N TRP A 682 9.21 -21.75 -2.81
CA TRP A 682 9.27 -22.89 -1.89
C TRP A 682 9.67 -24.15 -2.63
N LEU A 683 10.84 -24.71 -2.28
CA LEU A 683 11.35 -25.95 -2.84
C LEU A 683 11.95 -26.82 -1.74
N SER A 684 11.59 -28.09 -1.71
CA SER A 684 12.28 -29.12 -0.95
C SER A 684 13.49 -29.64 -1.73
N GLU A 685 14.36 -30.40 -1.07
CA GLU A 685 15.53 -31.05 -1.71
C GLU A 685 15.10 -31.89 -2.92
N GLY A 686 15.75 -31.63 -4.04
CA GLY A 686 15.52 -32.30 -5.32
C GLY A 686 14.47 -31.62 -6.21
N GLU A 687 13.64 -30.73 -5.68
CA GLU A 687 12.60 -30.01 -6.42
C GLU A 687 13.19 -28.86 -7.22
N SER A 688 12.50 -28.48 -8.30
CA SER A 688 12.84 -27.35 -9.14
C SER A 688 11.57 -26.64 -9.59
N THR A 689 11.68 -25.32 -9.82
CA THR A 689 10.59 -24.50 -10.36
C THR A 689 11.12 -23.46 -11.32
N ASP A 690 10.27 -23.05 -12.25
CA ASP A 690 10.50 -21.90 -13.11
C ASP A 690 10.09 -20.62 -12.36
N PHE A 691 10.78 -19.53 -12.64
CA PHE A 691 10.48 -18.21 -12.11
C PHE A 691 10.66 -17.13 -13.17
N SER A 692 10.01 -16.01 -12.98
CA SER A 692 10.18 -14.80 -13.78
C SER A 692 10.35 -13.61 -12.83
N VAL A 693 11.17 -12.65 -13.25
CA VAL A 693 11.27 -11.35 -12.58
C VAL A 693 11.21 -10.25 -13.60
N GLU A 694 10.47 -9.20 -13.27
CA GLU A 694 10.39 -7.98 -14.06
C GLU A 694 10.97 -6.82 -13.26
N GLY A 695 11.62 -5.88 -13.96
CA GLY A 695 12.24 -4.74 -13.33
C GLY A 695 12.57 -3.64 -14.32
N GLU A 696 13.07 -2.53 -13.82
CA GLU A 696 13.49 -1.39 -14.61
C GLU A 696 14.88 -0.89 -14.18
N TYR A 697 15.59 -0.24 -15.09
CA TYR A 697 16.83 0.47 -14.82
C TYR A 697 16.81 1.82 -15.51
N LEU A 698 16.37 2.85 -14.81
CA LEU A 698 16.13 4.19 -15.35
C LEU A 698 17.27 5.18 -15.05
N ASP A 699 18.18 4.84 -14.14
CA ASP A 699 19.13 5.78 -13.54
C ASP A 699 20.47 5.93 -14.28
N GLY A 700 20.65 5.25 -15.40
CA GLY A 700 21.91 5.30 -16.13
C GLY A 700 21.77 5.50 -17.63
N PRO A 701 22.79 6.05 -18.27
CA PRO A 701 22.82 6.12 -19.72
C PRO A 701 22.94 4.70 -20.31
N VAL A 702 21.90 4.23 -20.96
CA VAL A 702 21.92 2.97 -21.70
C VAL A 702 22.45 3.18 -23.11
N GLY A 703 23.15 2.20 -23.62
CA GLY A 703 23.68 2.23 -24.97
C GLY A 703 23.57 0.86 -25.62
N VAL A 704 23.11 0.83 -26.89
CA VAL A 704 22.86 -0.38 -27.67
C VAL A 704 24.09 -1.32 -27.80
N LEU A 705 25.29 -0.83 -27.49
CA LEU A 705 26.53 -1.61 -27.48
C LEU A 705 26.93 -2.13 -26.10
N LYS A 706 26.27 -1.67 -25.03
CA LYS A 706 26.58 -2.07 -23.66
C LYS A 706 25.88 -3.38 -23.30
N THR A 707 26.66 -4.33 -22.73
CA THR A 707 26.12 -5.59 -22.23
C THR A 707 25.98 -5.53 -20.73
N TYR A 708 24.76 -5.66 -20.26
CA TYR A 708 24.42 -5.75 -18.84
C TYR A 708 24.43 -7.22 -18.41
N THR A 709 24.69 -7.46 -17.14
CA THR A 709 24.72 -8.82 -16.57
C THR A 709 23.81 -8.88 -15.36
N ALA A 710 22.82 -9.76 -15.40
CA ALA A 710 22.00 -10.07 -14.24
C ALA A 710 22.51 -11.35 -13.57
N VAL A 711 22.51 -11.35 -12.25
CA VAL A 711 23.11 -12.39 -11.40
C VAL A 711 22.13 -12.75 -10.30
N ILE A 712 21.84 -14.02 -10.13
CA ILE A 712 21.10 -14.51 -8.96
C ILE A 712 22.08 -14.63 -7.79
N ALA A 713 21.71 -14.09 -6.63
CA ALA A 713 22.46 -14.27 -5.39
C ALA A 713 21.63 -14.99 -4.33
N PHE A 714 22.29 -15.89 -3.62
CA PHE A 714 21.73 -16.62 -2.49
C PHE A 714 22.81 -16.87 -1.44
N ASN A 715 22.50 -16.61 -0.16
CA ASN A 715 23.47 -16.74 0.96
C ASN A 715 24.81 -16.00 0.73
N ASN A 716 24.77 -14.79 0.14
CA ASN A 716 25.92 -13.98 -0.24
C ASN A 716 26.82 -14.60 -1.35
N GLU A 717 26.36 -15.62 -2.04
CA GLU A 717 27.05 -16.21 -3.16
C GLU A 717 26.33 -15.89 -4.47
N GLN A 718 27.11 -15.62 -5.53
CA GLN A 718 26.58 -15.42 -6.87
C GLN A 718 26.44 -16.77 -7.57
N LEU A 719 25.23 -17.08 -7.99
CA LEU A 719 24.93 -18.33 -8.69
C LEU A 719 25.11 -18.20 -10.20
N THR A 720 25.57 -19.26 -10.84
CA THR A 720 25.74 -19.32 -12.31
C THR A 720 24.75 -20.32 -12.92
N PRO A 721 24.31 -20.13 -14.20
CA PRO A 721 24.74 -19.12 -15.19
C PRO A 721 24.19 -17.73 -14.94
N TYR A 722 24.82 -16.71 -15.52
CA TYR A 722 24.35 -15.32 -15.53
C TYR A 722 23.54 -15.01 -16.78
N ALA A 723 22.54 -14.13 -16.68
CA ALA A 723 21.82 -13.60 -17.82
C ALA A 723 22.50 -12.33 -18.37
N ARG A 724 22.75 -12.28 -19.68
CA ARG A 724 23.41 -11.13 -20.35
C ARG A 724 22.53 -10.60 -21.46
N PHE A 725 22.36 -9.28 -21.51
CA PHE A 725 21.49 -8.59 -22.44
C PHE A 725 21.93 -7.15 -22.66
N ARG A 726 21.28 -6.47 -23.61
CA ARG A 726 21.45 -5.04 -23.87
C ARG A 726 20.22 -4.28 -23.43
N LEU A 727 20.40 -3.01 -23.06
CA LEU A 727 19.30 -2.12 -22.74
C LEU A 727 19.17 -1.04 -23.81
N LYS A 728 17.92 -0.80 -24.22
CA LYS A 728 17.52 0.32 -25.04
C LYS A 728 16.96 1.40 -24.13
N LYS A 729 17.09 2.67 -24.54
CA LYS A 729 16.43 3.78 -23.82
C LYS A 729 14.93 3.56 -23.78
N ALA A 730 14.33 3.84 -22.61
CA ALA A 730 12.88 3.82 -22.50
C ALA A 730 12.29 4.85 -23.47
N THR A 731 11.43 4.41 -24.36
CA THR A 731 10.63 5.30 -25.19
C THR A 731 9.35 5.63 -24.43
N SER A 732 9.11 6.89 -24.13
CA SER A 732 7.82 7.35 -23.63
C SER A 732 6.80 7.22 -24.78
N GLY A 733 6.07 6.10 -24.78
CA GLY A 733 4.86 5.84 -25.53
C GLY A 733 4.91 6.18 -27.03
N ILE A 734 5.18 5.20 -27.80
CA ILE A 734 5.09 4.84 -29.22
C ILE A 734 6.45 4.24 -29.60
N GLU A 735 6.46 2.94 -29.86
CA GLU A 735 7.66 2.24 -30.32
C GLU A 735 8.24 2.92 -31.56
N ASP A 736 9.45 3.46 -31.48
CA ASP A 736 10.32 3.64 -32.63
C ASP A 736 10.86 2.25 -33.00
N VAL A 737 10.13 1.56 -33.83
CA VAL A 737 10.62 0.35 -34.47
C VAL A 737 11.58 0.76 -35.54
N THR A 738 12.84 0.31 -35.40
CA THR A 738 13.96 0.41 -36.36
C THR A 738 14.70 1.74 -36.46
N GLU A 739 15.73 1.93 -35.63
CA GLU A 739 16.83 2.83 -36.02
C GLU A 739 17.52 2.26 -37.29
N GLY A 740 17.35 2.95 -38.40
CA GLY A 740 18.22 2.84 -39.55
C GLY A 740 17.59 2.73 -40.93
N LEU A 741 16.31 2.38 -41.06
CA LEU A 741 15.69 2.17 -42.37
C LEU A 741 14.45 3.03 -42.66
N THR A 742 13.75 3.60 -41.68
CA THR A 742 12.57 4.40 -41.91
C THR A 742 12.70 5.78 -41.22
N ALA A 743 12.59 6.84 -42.01
CA ALA A 743 12.76 8.21 -41.51
C ALA A 743 11.84 9.20 -42.24
N VAL A 744 11.57 10.36 -41.59
CA VAL A 744 10.95 11.51 -42.24
C VAL A 744 11.86 12.74 -42.11
N THR A 745 12.21 13.38 -43.22
CA THR A 745 13.11 14.53 -43.23
C THR A 745 12.64 15.57 -44.25
N PRO A 746 12.76 16.89 -43.98
CA PRO A 746 13.14 17.46 -42.70
C PRO A 746 11.98 17.36 -41.65
N ASN A 747 12.34 17.30 -40.38
CA ASN A 747 11.38 17.34 -39.30
C ASN A 747 11.94 18.24 -38.18
N PRO A 748 11.36 19.43 -37.92
CA PRO A 748 10.12 20.01 -38.49
C PRO A 748 10.22 20.46 -39.98
N ALA A 749 9.09 20.39 -40.69
CA ALA A 749 8.98 20.70 -42.13
C ALA A 749 8.17 21.97 -42.42
N ASP A 750 8.55 22.72 -43.45
CA ASP A 750 7.82 23.90 -43.91
C ASP A 750 6.83 23.57 -45.07
N SER A 751 7.30 22.95 -46.13
CA SER A 751 6.46 22.71 -47.32
C SER A 751 6.58 21.29 -47.87
N TYR A 752 7.63 20.57 -47.50
CA TYR A 752 7.96 19.26 -48.10
C TYR A 752 8.60 18.34 -47.11
N ILE A 753 8.24 17.06 -47.14
CA ILE A 753 8.90 15.99 -46.42
C ILE A 753 9.32 14.86 -47.35
N THR A 754 10.38 14.19 -47.01
CA THR A 754 10.79 12.94 -47.61
C THR A 754 10.62 11.81 -46.61
N VAL A 755 9.84 10.81 -46.90
CA VAL A 755 9.69 9.57 -46.12
C VAL A 755 10.62 8.53 -46.79
N THR A 756 11.50 7.97 -45.98
CA THR A 756 12.40 6.89 -46.40
C THR A 756 12.04 5.62 -45.61
N ALA A 757 11.80 4.54 -46.33
CA ALA A 757 11.53 3.22 -45.74
C ALA A 757 11.76 2.14 -46.79
N PRO A 758 12.10 0.90 -46.45
CA PRO A 758 12.16 -0.19 -47.39
C PRO A 758 10.80 -0.44 -48.05
N SER A 759 10.73 -0.40 -49.36
CA SER A 759 9.57 -0.84 -50.18
C SER A 759 8.24 -0.14 -49.78
N ILE A 760 8.19 1.20 -49.91
CA ILE A 760 7.01 2.00 -49.58
C ILE A 760 5.88 1.71 -50.56
N ASN A 761 4.80 1.09 -50.11
CA ASN A 761 3.58 0.89 -50.89
C ASN A 761 2.63 2.08 -50.80
N THR A 762 2.33 2.53 -49.58
CA THR A 762 1.50 3.71 -49.30
C THR A 762 1.99 4.46 -48.11
N VAL A 763 1.81 5.78 -48.13
CA VAL A 763 1.98 6.66 -46.97
C VAL A 763 0.66 7.36 -46.71
N ASP A 764 0.07 7.10 -45.51
CA ASP A 764 -1.11 7.78 -45.06
C ASP A 764 -0.74 8.78 -43.96
N ILE A 765 -1.21 10.02 -44.04
CA ILE A 765 -0.94 11.07 -43.05
C ILE A 765 -2.23 11.44 -42.32
N TYR A 766 -2.13 11.49 -41.00
CA TYR A 766 -3.22 11.81 -40.11
C TYR A 766 -2.88 13.03 -39.23
N SER A 767 -3.88 13.83 -38.87
CA SER A 767 -3.74 14.81 -37.83
C SER A 767 -3.55 14.10 -36.47
N ILE A 768 -3.10 14.83 -35.46
CA ILE A 768 -2.98 14.29 -34.09
C ILE A 768 -4.34 13.86 -33.50
N THR A 769 -5.45 14.34 -34.05
CA THR A 769 -6.82 13.93 -33.65
C THR A 769 -7.31 12.68 -34.41
N GLY A 770 -6.47 12.05 -35.25
CA GLY A 770 -6.81 10.85 -35.99
C GLY A 770 -7.56 11.12 -37.32
N LEU A 771 -7.74 12.40 -37.72
CA LEU A 771 -8.35 12.72 -39.01
C LEU A 771 -7.37 12.40 -40.14
N HIS A 772 -7.77 11.56 -41.10
CA HIS A 772 -6.99 11.28 -42.30
C HIS A 772 -6.87 12.54 -43.17
N VAL A 773 -5.64 12.93 -43.50
CA VAL A 773 -5.32 14.20 -44.21
C VAL A 773 -4.88 13.94 -45.66
N LEU A 774 -4.03 12.92 -45.87
CA LEU A 774 -3.46 12.64 -47.19
C LEU A 774 -3.07 11.16 -47.28
N SER A 775 -3.26 10.57 -48.48
CA SER A 775 -2.70 9.26 -48.82
C SER A 775 -1.89 9.39 -50.10
N VAL A 776 -0.66 8.84 -50.09
CA VAL A 776 0.25 8.88 -51.27
C VAL A 776 0.70 7.44 -51.57
N ASN A 777 0.62 7.05 -52.81
CA ASN A 777 1.10 5.75 -53.27
C ASN A 777 2.62 5.79 -53.53
N GLY A 778 3.35 4.88 -52.91
CA GLY A 778 4.82 4.82 -53.02
C GLY A 778 5.35 3.97 -54.18
N ASN A 779 4.53 3.08 -54.72
CA ASN A 779 4.89 2.19 -55.84
C ASN A 779 6.21 1.40 -55.58
N ASP A 780 6.37 0.82 -54.40
CA ASP A 780 7.57 0.05 -53.98
C ASP A 780 8.89 0.85 -53.98
N THR A 781 8.85 2.15 -53.74
CA THR A 781 10.07 2.98 -53.64
C THR A 781 10.63 2.97 -52.22
N ASP A 782 11.94 3.15 -52.07
CA ASP A 782 12.61 3.28 -50.76
C ASP A 782 12.63 4.74 -50.28
N SER A 783 12.12 5.69 -51.06
CA SER A 783 12.07 7.11 -50.70
C SER A 783 10.92 7.80 -51.42
N LEU A 784 10.05 8.47 -50.67
CA LEU A 784 8.86 9.15 -51.17
C LEU A 784 8.81 10.60 -50.72
N GLY A 785 8.82 11.51 -51.65
CA GLY A 785 8.64 12.95 -51.38
C GLY A 785 7.18 13.35 -51.36
N ILE A 786 6.79 14.12 -50.34
CA ILE A 786 5.40 14.52 -50.11
C ILE A 786 5.31 16.03 -49.86
N ASP A 787 4.47 16.70 -50.66
CA ASP A 787 4.18 18.12 -50.45
C ASP A 787 3.18 18.27 -49.28
N VAL A 788 3.61 18.97 -48.25
CA VAL A 788 2.82 19.31 -47.07
C VAL A 788 2.59 20.82 -46.88
N SER A 789 2.81 21.59 -47.97
CA SER A 789 2.66 23.06 -47.92
C SER A 789 1.24 23.51 -47.58
N GLY A 790 0.24 22.70 -47.97
CA GLY A 790 -1.18 22.94 -47.69
C GLY A 790 -1.63 22.53 -46.26
N PHE A 791 -0.75 21.97 -45.46
CA PHE A 791 -1.11 21.53 -44.11
C PHE A 791 -1.02 22.71 -43.13
N THR A 792 -1.91 22.70 -42.14
CA THR A 792 -1.84 23.68 -41.02
C THR A 792 -0.66 23.34 -40.11
N SER A 793 -0.06 24.37 -39.48
CA SER A 793 1.00 24.15 -38.49
C SER A 793 0.51 23.23 -37.38
N GLY A 794 1.30 22.23 -37.03
CA GLY A 794 0.93 21.24 -35.99
C GLY A 794 1.67 19.91 -36.14
N ASN A 795 1.28 18.96 -35.29
CA ASN A 795 1.82 17.60 -35.28
C ASN A 795 0.98 16.67 -36.17
N TYR A 796 1.63 15.84 -36.93
CA TYR A 796 1.02 14.86 -37.83
C TYR A 796 1.63 13.47 -37.57
N ILE A 797 0.83 12.44 -37.82
CA ILE A 797 1.22 11.03 -37.74
C ILE A 797 1.27 10.53 -39.18
N ILE A 798 2.37 9.88 -39.56
CA ILE A 798 2.58 9.25 -40.87
C ILE A 798 2.54 7.74 -40.67
N MET A 799 1.69 7.06 -41.37
CA MET A 799 1.66 5.60 -41.44
C MET A 799 2.24 5.17 -42.78
N VAL A 800 3.38 4.50 -42.75
CA VAL A 800 4.08 3.96 -43.91
C VAL A 800 3.77 2.48 -44.01
N LYS A 801 3.18 2.04 -45.14
CA LYS A 801 2.90 0.63 -45.41
C LYS A 801 3.89 0.11 -46.43
N GLY A 802 4.71 -0.88 -46.01
CA GLY A 802 5.57 -1.68 -46.91
C GLY A 802 4.92 -3.01 -47.27
N ASN A 803 5.71 -3.94 -47.80
CA ASN A 803 5.21 -5.25 -48.27
C ASN A 803 4.76 -6.15 -47.09
N ASP A 804 5.44 -6.14 -45.96
CA ASP A 804 5.17 -7.00 -44.82
C ASP A 804 5.03 -6.23 -43.50
N GLU A 805 5.23 -4.89 -43.47
CA GLU A 805 5.23 -4.08 -42.28
C GLU A 805 4.48 -2.75 -42.45
N ILE A 806 3.88 -2.29 -41.36
CA ILE A 806 3.35 -0.95 -41.21
C ILE A 806 4.17 -0.21 -40.15
N THR A 807 4.82 0.89 -40.56
CA THR A 807 5.61 1.72 -39.68
C THR A 807 4.93 3.06 -39.46
N THR A 808 4.94 3.57 -38.24
CA THR A 808 4.37 4.86 -37.88
C THR A 808 5.48 5.86 -37.56
N LEU A 809 5.47 7.01 -38.22
CA LEU A 809 6.36 8.13 -38.00
C LEU A 809 5.58 9.38 -37.58
N ARG A 810 6.28 10.35 -37.05
CA ARG A 810 5.69 11.65 -36.69
C ARG A 810 6.48 12.79 -37.32
N PHE A 811 5.81 13.81 -37.82
CA PHE A 811 6.47 15.04 -38.19
C PHE A 811 5.74 16.28 -37.67
N ILE A 812 6.47 17.38 -37.58
CA ILE A 812 5.96 18.68 -37.15
C ILE A 812 5.91 19.58 -38.40
N LYS A 813 4.73 20.06 -38.76
CA LYS A 813 4.55 21.12 -39.74
C LYS A 813 4.74 22.48 -39.05
N LYS A 814 5.66 23.30 -39.57
CA LYS A 814 5.86 24.69 -39.10
C LYS A 814 4.76 25.62 -39.54
#